data_515414e5e1c98d9cc255374cf86d3c3b
#
_entry.id   515414e5e1c98d9cc255374cf86d3c3b
#
_cell.length_a   1.000
_cell.length_b   1.000
_cell.length_c   1.000
_cell.angle_alpha   90.00
_cell.angle_beta   90.00
_cell.angle_gamma   90.00
#
_symmetry.space_group_name_H-M   'P 1'
#
loop_
_entity.id
_entity.type
_entity.pdbx_description
1 polymer ?
#
loop_
_entity_poly.entity_id
_entity_poly.type
_entity_poly.pdbx_seq_one_letter_code
_entity_poly.pdbx_strand_id
1 'polypeptide(L)'
;MKKYIIFSLLSFFMTVSYAQIDRSKQPKPGPAPKINLKEPVRFELNNGLKVMVVENHKLPRVSMQLTLDNPPILQGDKAGVSDLTSSLLGKGSKSIPKDDFYEEVDFLGANINIGDQSAFASCLSKYFPRILELMADAALNPNFTQEEFDKEKDKLITGIKSEEKDVSAIANRVQLALAYGKNHPYGEMTTEETVNNVSLQDVEQYYRNNFVPANAYLVVLGDVELDKVKELVTTYFTPWSKATPPSFSYTKPTDAQYTQINFVDMPNAVQSEVSVQNITNLKMKDEDYLDALLANRILGGGSQARLFKNLREDKGYTYGSYSSIRDNKYSLMRFSAFAQVRNAVTDSSVVQILEEIDKMVNEPVTDEELKNAKAKYSGSFVMALEKPETIANYALNIETEDLPKDFYKTYLERIEAVTITDVQKAAQKHLSTDNIRIVVTGKGSEVLENLEKVEFKGKAVPTLFYDVYATKTEKPDYEADAPEGITVEAILEKYIAAIGGKEKLEGVSSYAMLAEAEMQGMKLELEMKKTTKDQFMQDVKVMGNSMQKQVLDGDKGYMVAQGQRKDLSPEEVTRIKEESAAFPELNYLSAGNITLEGVEPVSGKKAYKLKITDKKSSFYDMETGLKLQEVNTEEVQGQQMMNTLEYSDYKEVSGIKFPFKLSQTMGPQNFEFIVKEIKVNEGVSASDFE
;
A
#
# COMPACT_ATOMS: atom_id res chain seq x y z
N MET A 1 -67.60 30.54 -21.63
CA MET A 1 -66.51 30.72 -20.72
C MET A 1 -65.72 29.41 -20.47
N LYS A 2 -66.31 28.25 -20.12
CA LYS A 2 -65.50 26.96 -19.88
C LYS A 2 -64.69 26.50 -21.07
N LYS A 3 -65.11 26.66 -22.32
CA LYS A 3 -64.35 26.24 -23.50
C LYS A 3 -63.11 27.10 -23.76
N TYR A 4 -63.08 28.35 -23.41
CA TYR A 4 -61.91 29.23 -23.57
C TYR A 4 -60.86 29.02 -22.48
N ILE A 5 -61.32 28.64 -21.27
CA ILE A 5 -60.37 28.26 -20.17
C ILE A 5 -59.60 26.96 -20.48
N ILE A 6 -60.26 25.97 -21.08
CA ILE A 6 -59.65 24.73 -21.50
C ILE A 6 -58.63 24.97 -22.65
N PHE A 7 -58.96 25.87 -23.59
CA PHE A 7 -58.02 26.20 -24.67
C PHE A 7 -56.82 26.99 -24.20
N SER A 8 -56.97 27.92 -23.23
CA SER A 8 -55.86 28.62 -22.58
C SER A 8 -54.98 27.71 -21.74
N LEU A 9 -55.54 26.73 -21.04
CA LEU A 9 -54.77 25.72 -20.28
C LEU A 9 -54.01 24.77 -21.21
N LEU A 10 -54.59 24.34 -22.36
CA LEU A 10 -53.88 23.54 -23.35
C LEU A 10 -52.73 24.33 -24.03
N SER A 11 -52.94 25.61 -24.34
CA SER A 11 -51.89 26.47 -24.90
C SER A 11 -50.75 26.71 -23.91
N PHE A 12 -51.02 26.80 -22.61
CA PHE A 12 -50.02 26.95 -21.57
C PHE A 12 -49.19 25.65 -21.38
N PHE A 13 -49.82 24.47 -21.52
CA PHE A 13 -49.10 23.19 -21.49
C PHE A 13 -48.21 22.96 -22.73
N MET A 14 -48.58 23.47 -23.89
CA MET A 14 -47.73 23.36 -25.10
C MET A 14 -46.49 24.27 -25.04
N THR A 15 -46.51 25.39 -24.33
CA THR A 15 -45.36 26.28 -24.19
C THR A 15 -44.32 25.74 -23.18
N VAL A 16 -44.75 24.94 -22.22
CA VAL A 16 -43.83 24.31 -21.25
C VAL A 16 -43.02 23.15 -21.87
N SER A 17 -43.55 22.53 -22.95
CA SER A 17 -42.87 21.42 -23.63
C SER A 17 -41.60 21.82 -24.42
N TYR A 18 -41.41 23.10 -24.73
CA TYR A 18 -40.23 23.63 -25.43
C TYR A 18 -39.09 24.03 -24.49
N ALA A 19 -39.27 23.94 -23.19
CA ALA A 19 -38.26 24.30 -22.19
C ALA A 19 -37.44 23.11 -21.70
N GLN A 20 -37.64 21.91 -22.25
CA GLN A 20 -36.77 20.79 -21.92
C GLN A 20 -35.43 20.96 -22.61
N ILE A 21 -34.37 21.11 -21.80
CA ILE A 21 -32.99 21.09 -22.28
C ILE A 21 -32.78 19.79 -22.99
N ASP A 22 -32.36 19.86 -24.26
CA ASP A 22 -31.99 18.69 -25.06
C ASP A 22 -30.73 18.05 -24.45
N ARG A 23 -30.93 17.03 -23.62
CA ARG A 23 -29.87 16.30 -22.94
C ARG A 23 -29.13 15.34 -23.85
N SER A 24 -29.55 15.19 -25.10
CA SER A 24 -28.80 14.42 -26.11
C SER A 24 -27.60 15.18 -26.65
N LYS A 25 -27.53 16.49 -26.41
CA LYS A 25 -26.41 17.36 -26.82
C LYS A 25 -25.64 17.84 -25.60
N GLN A 26 -24.36 17.66 -25.67
CA GLN A 26 -23.46 18.20 -24.65
C GLN A 26 -23.59 19.76 -24.63
N PRO A 27 -23.70 20.38 -23.43
CA PRO A 27 -23.70 21.83 -23.35
C PRO A 27 -22.46 22.42 -23.99
N LYS A 28 -22.60 23.53 -24.71
CA LYS A 28 -21.42 24.25 -25.19
C LYS A 28 -20.62 24.75 -24.00
N PRO A 29 -19.29 24.61 -24.00
CA PRO A 29 -18.47 25.15 -22.94
C PRO A 29 -18.69 26.65 -22.80
N GLY A 30 -18.84 27.12 -21.59
CA GLY A 30 -18.84 28.57 -21.28
C GLY A 30 -17.46 29.17 -21.53
N PRO A 31 -17.32 30.50 -21.49
CA PRO A 31 -16.01 31.15 -21.53
C PRO A 31 -15.16 30.65 -20.38
N ALA A 32 -13.84 30.50 -20.63
CA ALA A 32 -12.90 30.11 -19.59
C ALA A 32 -13.03 31.05 -18.38
N PRO A 33 -13.15 30.53 -17.15
CA PRO A 33 -13.29 31.36 -15.97
C PRO A 33 -12.04 32.22 -15.80
N LYS A 34 -12.23 33.49 -15.44
CA LYS A 34 -11.12 34.36 -15.03
C LYS A 34 -10.63 33.92 -13.66
N ILE A 35 -9.38 33.51 -13.58
CA ILE A 35 -8.78 33.08 -12.33
C ILE A 35 -8.40 34.30 -11.53
N ASN A 36 -9.06 34.47 -10.40
CA ASN A 36 -8.74 35.52 -9.43
C ASN A 36 -8.18 34.88 -8.16
N LEU A 37 -6.86 34.65 -8.15
CA LEU A 37 -6.18 34.14 -6.97
C LEU A 37 -5.91 35.32 -6.02
N LYS A 38 -6.57 35.31 -4.87
CA LYS A 38 -6.26 36.24 -3.78
C LYS A 38 -4.85 35.90 -3.27
N GLU A 39 -3.92 36.83 -3.38
CA GLU A 39 -2.56 36.61 -2.90
C GLU A 39 -2.54 36.56 -1.37
N PRO A 40 -1.88 35.56 -0.76
CA PRO A 40 -1.70 35.53 0.69
C PRO A 40 -0.85 36.69 1.17
N VAL A 41 -1.14 37.18 2.35
CA VAL A 41 -0.23 38.10 3.04
C VAL A 41 0.97 37.33 3.59
N ARG A 42 2.17 37.85 3.39
CA ARG A 42 3.42 37.18 3.79
C ARG A 42 4.17 38.01 4.82
N PHE A 43 4.79 37.32 5.77
CA PHE A 43 5.80 37.89 6.67
C PHE A 43 6.77 36.79 7.12
N GLU A 44 7.91 37.20 7.65
CA GLU A 44 8.95 36.28 8.11
C GLU A 44 9.33 36.62 9.57
N LEU A 45 9.57 35.61 10.37
CA LEU A 45 10.10 35.76 11.72
C LEU A 45 11.63 35.84 11.70
N ASN A 46 12.23 36.44 12.73
CA ASN A 46 13.70 36.62 12.82
C ASN A 46 14.47 35.28 12.82
N ASN A 47 13.82 34.15 13.14
CA ASN A 47 14.41 32.82 13.09
C ASN A 47 14.39 32.20 11.69
N GLY A 48 13.74 32.83 10.71
CA GLY A 48 13.67 32.38 9.33
C GLY A 48 12.35 31.66 8.96
N LEU A 49 11.41 31.48 9.88
CA LEU A 49 10.09 30.93 9.57
C LEU A 49 9.32 31.91 8.67
N LYS A 50 8.91 31.44 7.49
CA LYS A 50 8.08 32.17 6.54
C LYS A 50 6.60 31.87 6.79
N VAL A 51 5.79 32.92 6.87
CA VAL A 51 4.36 32.78 7.19
C VAL A 51 3.51 33.34 6.06
N MET A 52 2.48 32.60 5.69
CA MET A 52 1.49 32.98 4.69
C MET A 52 0.11 32.95 5.34
N VAL A 53 -0.66 34.02 5.16
CA VAL A 53 -2.02 34.16 5.73
C VAL A 53 -3.00 34.37 4.59
N VAL A 54 -4.04 33.52 4.56
CA VAL A 54 -5.17 33.62 3.64
C VAL A 54 -6.45 33.78 4.45
N GLU A 55 -6.95 35.01 4.57
CA GLU A 55 -8.21 35.30 5.26
C GLU A 55 -9.41 34.85 4.42
N ASN A 56 -10.26 34.02 5.00
CA ASN A 56 -11.47 33.52 4.38
C ASN A 56 -12.61 33.38 5.41
N HIS A 57 -13.48 34.34 5.48
CA HIS A 57 -14.59 34.44 6.46
C HIS A 57 -15.88 33.74 6.03
N LYS A 58 -15.84 32.86 5.01
CA LYS A 58 -17.05 32.14 4.53
C LYS A 58 -17.55 31.10 5.54
N LEU A 59 -16.65 30.46 6.25
CA LEU A 59 -16.94 29.45 7.27
C LEU A 59 -16.10 29.74 8.51
N PRO A 60 -16.63 29.52 9.73
CA PRO A 60 -15.90 29.75 10.97
C PRO A 60 -14.89 28.65 11.27
N ARG A 61 -13.95 28.43 10.34
CA ARG A 61 -12.91 27.37 10.39
C ARG A 61 -11.56 27.96 10.06
N VAL A 62 -10.54 27.39 10.69
CA VAL A 62 -9.13 27.72 10.43
C VAL A 62 -8.37 26.42 10.21
N SER A 63 -7.50 26.41 9.21
CA SER A 63 -6.47 25.39 9.04
C SER A 63 -5.08 26.01 9.08
N MET A 64 -4.14 25.27 9.64
CA MET A 64 -2.74 25.65 9.77
C MET A 64 -1.89 24.52 9.23
N GLN A 65 -0.96 24.83 8.36
CA GLN A 65 -0.03 23.88 7.77
C GLN A 65 1.39 24.39 7.91
N LEU A 66 2.19 23.72 8.66
CA LEU A 66 3.64 23.89 8.71
C LEU A 66 4.26 22.87 7.74
N THR A 67 5.13 23.34 6.85
CA THR A 67 5.87 22.50 5.90
C THR A 67 7.34 22.83 6.00
N LEU A 68 8.17 21.82 6.17
CA LEU A 68 9.63 21.96 6.09
C LEU A 68 10.08 21.56 4.69
N ASP A 69 10.61 22.51 3.94
CA ASP A 69 11.11 22.31 2.59
C ASP A 69 12.54 21.75 2.63
N ASN A 70 12.68 20.56 3.23
CA ASN A 70 13.96 19.87 3.29
C ASN A 70 14.19 19.02 2.04
N PRO A 71 15.45 18.89 1.58
CA PRO A 71 15.79 17.87 0.59
C PRO A 71 15.57 16.45 1.18
N PRO A 72 15.36 15.45 0.34
CA PRO A 72 15.29 14.06 0.80
C PRO A 72 16.53 13.67 1.61
N ILE A 73 16.34 12.90 2.67
CA ILE A 73 17.38 12.58 3.64
C ILE A 73 17.75 11.10 3.52
N LEU A 74 19.02 10.81 3.23
CA LEU A 74 19.54 9.45 3.29
C LEU A 74 19.85 9.09 4.74
N GLN A 75 19.24 8.03 5.24
CA GLN A 75 19.32 7.60 6.64
C GLN A 75 20.38 6.49 6.88
N GLY A 76 20.76 5.74 5.83
CA GLY A 76 21.80 4.73 5.83
C GLY A 76 21.44 3.51 6.69
N ASP A 77 22.35 3.15 7.58
CA ASP A 77 22.17 2.02 8.51
C ASP A 77 21.10 2.22 9.58
N LYS A 78 20.49 3.42 9.61
CA LYS A 78 19.41 3.81 10.50
C LYS A 78 18.13 4.16 9.75
N ALA A 79 17.94 3.59 8.55
CA ALA A 79 16.70 3.76 7.80
C ALA A 79 15.49 3.35 8.66
N GLY A 80 14.47 4.24 8.72
CA GLY A 80 13.35 4.17 9.65
C GLY A 80 13.42 5.20 10.79
N VAL A 81 14.53 5.95 10.93
CA VAL A 81 14.61 7.00 11.97
C VAL A 81 13.62 8.13 11.70
N SER A 82 13.33 8.47 10.44
CA SER A 82 12.29 9.45 10.08
C SER A 82 10.89 8.95 10.42
N ASP A 83 10.61 7.67 10.15
CA ASP A 83 9.32 7.04 10.47
C ASP A 83 9.08 7.04 11.99
N LEU A 84 10.09 6.65 12.77
CA LEU A 84 10.03 6.67 14.22
C LEU A 84 9.91 8.11 14.76
N THR A 85 10.61 9.07 14.16
CA THR A 85 10.48 10.49 14.54
C THR A 85 9.06 10.98 14.28
N SER A 86 8.51 10.71 13.10
CA SER A 86 7.13 11.07 12.76
C SER A 86 6.11 10.43 13.69
N SER A 87 6.30 9.15 14.03
CA SER A 87 5.39 8.41 14.94
C SER A 87 5.42 8.90 16.38
N LEU A 88 6.53 9.51 16.80
CA LEU A 88 6.69 10.05 18.15
C LEU A 88 6.29 11.52 18.28
N LEU A 89 6.25 12.28 17.19
CA LEU A 89 5.77 13.66 17.17
C LEU A 89 4.25 13.71 17.38
N GLY A 90 3.76 14.80 17.95
CA GLY A 90 2.31 15.00 18.17
C GLY A 90 1.72 14.14 19.31
N LYS A 91 2.56 13.47 20.10
CA LYS A 91 2.14 12.71 21.29
C LYS A 91 2.28 13.54 22.57
N GLY A 92 1.63 14.71 22.58
CA GLY A 92 1.80 15.68 23.65
C GLY A 92 3.10 16.47 23.51
N SER A 93 3.50 17.15 24.57
CA SER A 93 4.70 17.97 24.67
C SER A 93 5.36 17.79 26.03
N LYS A 94 6.49 18.47 26.25
CA LYS A 94 7.12 18.51 27.57
C LYS A 94 6.25 19.17 28.64
N SER A 95 5.31 20.03 28.26
CA SER A 95 4.39 20.74 29.14
C SER A 95 3.03 20.07 29.28
N ILE A 96 2.60 19.27 28.30
CA ILE A 96 1.27 18.64 28.25
C ILE A 96 1.45 17.14 27.96
N PRO A 97 1.10 16.27 28.94
CA PRO A 97 1.12 14.81 28.74
C PRO A 97 0.27 14.38 27.55
N LYS A 98 0.60 13.23 26.96
CA LYS A 98 -0.06 12.68 25.77
C LYS A 98 -1.59 12.59 25.89
N ASP A 99 -2.07 12.00 26.99
CA ASP A 99 -3.50 11.76 27.18
C ASP A 99 -4.26 13.07 27.34
N ASP A 100 -3.71 14.01 28.13
CA ASP A 100 -4.29 15.35 28.32
C ASP A 100 -4.31 16.14 27.00
N PHE A 101 -3.26 15.98 26.17
CA PHE A 101 -3.18 16.61 24.85
C PHE A 101 -4.29 16.09 23.92
N TYR A 102 -4.48 14.78 23.84
CA TYR A 102 -5.53 14.19 23.00
C TYR A 102 -6.92 14.54 23.52
N GLU A 103 -7.15 14.47 24.85
CA GLU A 103 -8.43 14.83 25.44
C GLU A 103 -8.80 16.29 25.14
N GLU A 104 -7.85 17.22 25.22
CA GLU A 104 -8.10 18.64 24.93
C GLU A 104 -8.37 18.84 23.43
N VAL A 105 -7.60 18.24 22.51
CA VAL A 105 -7.80 18.33 21.06
C VAL A 105 -9.20 17.81 20.67
N ASP A 106 -9.57 16.65 21.20
CA ASP A 106 -10.87 16.03 20.95
C ASP A 106 -12.02 16.85 21.53
N PHE A 107 -11.88 17.35 22.76
CA PHE A 107 -12.86 18.22 23.40
C PHE A 107 -13.13 19.50 22.59
N LEU A 108 -12.09 20.06 21.97
CA LEU A 108 -12.21 21.25 21.12
C LEU A 108 -12.70 20.93 19.70
N GLY A 109 -12.92 19.65 19.38
CA GLY A 109 -13.32 19.19 18.05
C GLY A 109 -12.31 19.59 16.97
N ALA A 110 -11.04 19.57 17.32
CA ALA A 110 -9.93 19.93 16.45
C ALA A 110 -9.21 18.68 15.94
N ASN A 111 -8.31 18.89 14.98
CA ASN A 111 -7.38 17.87 14.52
C ASN A 111 -5.97 18.46 14.55
N ILE A 112 -5.01 17.72 15.09
CA ILE A 112 -3.59 18.06 15.06
C ILE A 112 -2.82 16.79 14.64
N ASN A 113 -1.99 16.92 13.60
CA ASN A 113 -1.10 15.86 13.12
C ASN A 113 0.29 16.47 12.91
N ILE A 114 1.32 15.83 13.45
CA ILE A 114 2.70 16.32 13.37
C ILE A 114 3.59 15.16 12.92
N GLY A 115 4.36 15.39 11.87
CA GLY A 115 5.38 14.49 11.37
C GLY A 115 6.75 15.17 11.32
N ASP A 116 7.74 14.44 10.87
CA ASP A 116 9.14 14.89 10.84
C ASP A 116 9.41 16.07 9.88
N GLN A 117 8.54 16.26 8.88
CA GLN A 117 8.66 17.34 7.88
C GLN A 117 7.42 18.22 7.75
N SER A 118 6.40 17.99 8.54
CA SER A 118 5.17 18.77 8.46
C SER A 118 4.38 18.73 9.74
N ALA A 119 3.56 19.76 9.96
CA ALA A 119 2.49 19.70 10.94
C ALA A 119 1.21 20.31 10.34
N PHE A 120 0.08 19.73 10.66
CA PHE A 120 -1.24 20.20 10.24
C PHE A 120 -2.15 20.33 11.44
N ALA A 121 -2.92 21.41 11.50
CA ALA A 121 -4.01 21.52 12.46
C ALA A 121 -5.24 22.16 11.82
N SER A 122 -6.43 21.79 12.28
CA SER A 122 -7.69 22.40 11.87
C SER A 122 -8.66 22.48 13.03
N CYS A 123 -9.42 23.60 13.11
CA CYS A 123 -10.36 23.83 14.18
C CYS A 123 -11.45 24.85 13.79
N LEU A 124 -12.41 25.07 14.69
CA LEU A 124 -13.29 26.25 14.61
C LEU A 124 -12.49 27.52 14.96
N SER A 125 -12.82 28.65 14.31
CA SER A 125 -12.12 29.93 14.47
C SER A 125 -11.99 30.38 15.93
N LYS A 126 -13.00 30.15 16.76
CA LYS A 126 -12.97 30.51 18.20
C LYS A 126 -11.88 29.78 18.99
N TYR A 127 -11.44 28.60 18.52
CA TYR A 127 -10.40 27.79 19.15
C TYR A 127 -9.01 27.96 18.52
N PHE A 128 -8.92 28.74 17.45
CA PHE A 128 -7.65 28.96 16.73
C PHE A 128 -6.46 29.33 17.63
N PRO A 129 -6.59 30.29 18.58
CA PRO A 129 -5.44 30.62 19.44
C PRO A 129 -4.91 29.44 20.23
N ARG A 130 -5.81 28.63 20.79
CA ARG A 130 -5.43 27.48 21.63
C ARG A 130 -4.88 26.33 20.78
N ILE A 131 -5.48 26.04 19.62
CA ILE A 131 -5.01 24.96 18.73
C ILE A 131 -3.67 25.30 18.10
N LEU A 132 -3.42 26.57 17.76
CA LEU A 132 -2.09 27.01 17.30
C LEU A 132 -1.03 26.85 18.40
N GLU A 133 -1.37 27.17 19.66
CA GLU A 133 -0.50 26.97 20.81
C GLU A 133 -0.18 25.49 20.99
N LEU A 134 -1.18 24.61 21.02
CA LEU A 134 -1.01 23.15 21.17
C LEU A 134 -0.16 22.57 20.02
N MET A 135 -0.43 22.96 18.77
CA MET A 135 0.34 22.54 17.60
C MET A 135 1.81 23.00 17.71
N ALA A 136 2.03 24.25 18.08
CA ALA A 136 3.39 24.81 18.22
C ALA A 136 4.14 24.12 19.37
N ASP A 137 3.51 23.93 20.53
CA ASP A 137 4.17 23.30 21.68
C ASP A 137 4.51 21.84 21.39
N ALA A 138 3.56 21.05 20.84
CA ALA A 138 3.82 19.66 20.49
C ALA A 138 4.84 19.49 19.35
N ALA A 139 4.91 20.45 18.40
CA ALA A 139 5.88 20.42 17.32
C ALA A 139 7.28 20.87 17.76
N LEU A 140 7.40 21.88 18.63
CA LEU A 140 8.66 22.50 18.99
C LEU A 140 9.27 22.00 20.30
N ASN A 141 8.44 21.43 21.18
CA ASN A 141 8.82 20.89 22.48
C ASN A 141 8.34 19.44 22.66
N PRO A 142 8.61 18.53 21.70
CA PRO A 142 8.12 17.16 21.78
C PRO A 142 8.65 16.44 23.01
N ASN A 143 7.84 15.55 23.57
CA ASN A 143 8.21 14.71 24.70
C ASN A 143 8.56 13.30 24.23
N PHE A 144 9.80 13.10 23.77
CA PHE A 144 10.29 11.79 23.37
C PHE A 144 10.60 10.95 24.62
N THR A 145 9.85 9.86 24.82
CA THR A 145 10.05 8.93 25.95
C THR A 145 10.50 7.57 25.43
N GLN A 146 11.28 6.84 26.26
CA GLN A 146 11.73 5.49 25.89
C GLN A 146 10.55 4.54 25.70
N GLU A 147 9.53 4.62 26.55
CA GLU A 147 8.33 3.78 26.48
C GLU A 147 7.60 3.92 25.12
N GLU A 148 7.32 5.18 24.69
CA GLU A 148 6.65 5.40 23.39
C GLU A 148 7.57 5.03 22.22
N PHE A 149 8.88 5.25 22.35
CA PHE A 149 9.85 4.83 21.34
C PHE A 149 9.85 3.32 21.15
N ASP A 150 9.95 2.55 22.23
CA ASP A 150 9.95 1.09 22.16
C ASP A 150 8.66 0.57 21.52
N LYS A 151 7.51 1.12 21.92
CA LYS A 151 6.20 0.79 21.36
C LYS A 151 6.07 1.09 19.86
N GLU A 152 6.53 2.26 19.40
CA GLU A 152 6.45 2.60 17.99
C GLU A 152 7.48 1.83 17.14
N LYS A 153 8.64 1.53 17.71
CA LYS A 153 9.64 0.66 17.10
C LYS A 153 9.12 -0.76 16.87
N ASP A 154 8.45 -1.35 17.86
CA ASP A 154 7.84 -2.68 17.74
C ASP A 154 6.72 -2.69 16.69
N LYS A 155 5.91 -1.62 16.62
CA LYS A 155 4.88 -1.48 15.58
C LYS A 155 5.49 -1.38 14.18
N LEU A 156 6.55 -0.59 14.01
CA LEU A 156 7.22 -0.43 12.73
C LEU A 156 7.82 -1.76 12.26
N ILE A 157 8.50 -2.50 13.15
CA ILE A 157 9.05 -3.83 12.86
C ILE A 157 7.92 -4.81 12.48
N THR A 158 6.81 -4.79 13.21
CA THR A 158 5.64 -5.63 12.89
C THR A 158 5.06 -5.29 11.52
N GLY A 159 4.98 -4.00 11.17
CA GLY A 159 4.55 -3.53 9.85
C GLY A 159 5.48 -4.05 8.75
N ILE A 160 6.79 -3.92 8.91
CA ILE A 160 7.80 -4.41 7.94
C ILE A 160 7.64 -5.92 7.70
N LYS A 161 7.48 -6.72 8.77
CA LYS A 161 7.26 -8.17 8.66
C LYS A 161 5.97 -8.53 7.92
N SER A 162 4.93 -7.74 8.09
CA SER A 162 3.68 -7.93 7.36
C SER A 162 3.85 -7.62 5.87
N GLU A 163 4.60 -6.57 5.53
CA GLU A 163 4.88 -6.17 4.16
C GLU A 163 5.72 -7.20 3.38
N GLU A 164 6.52 -8.02 4.03
CA GLU A 164 7.33 -9.07 3.38
C GLU A 164 6.50 -10.11 2.62
N LYS A 165 5.21 -10.23 2.94
CA LYS A 165 4.27 -11.13 2.27
C LYS A 165 3.34 -10.41 1.29
N ASP A 166 3.38 -9.08 1.24
CA ASP A 166 2.57 -8.27 0.34
C ASP A 166 3.28 -8.05 -1.00
N VAL A 167 2.69 -8.57 -2.09
CA VAL A 167 3.26 -8.49 -3.44
C VAL A 167 3.44 -7.03 -3.89
N SER A 168 2.48 -6.16 -3.58
CA SER A 168 2.52 -4.76 -3.99
C SER A 168 3.56 -3.96 -3.20
N ALA A 169 3.71 -4.23 -1.90
CA ALA A 169 4.75 -3.62 -1.07
C ALA A 169 6.15 -4.02 -1.55
N ILE A 170 6.38 -5.31 -1.80
CA ILE A 170 7.64 -5.82 -2.36
C ILE A 170 7.91 -5.23 -3.75
N ALA A 171 6.90 -5.21 -4.63
CA ALA A 171 7.03 -4.63 -5.95
C ALA A 171 7.47 -3.16 -5.88
N ASN A 172 6.82 -2.34 -5.05
CA ASN A 172 7.18 -0.93 -4.87
C ASN A 172 8.60 -0.77 -4.31
N ARG A 173 8.97 -1.55 -3.29
CA ARG A 173 10.30 -1.56 -2.69
C ARG A 173 11.39 -1.81 -3.74
N VAL A 174 11.24 -2.88 -4.51
CA VAL A 174 12.21 -3.27 -5.54
C VAL A 174 12.23 -2.26 -6.69
N GLN A 175 11.08 -1.78 -7.13
CA GLN A 175 10.98 -0.74 -8.18
C GLN A 175 11.76 0.52 -7.80
N LEU A 176 11.62 1.01 -6.57
CA LEU A 176 12.31 2.19 -6.07
C LEU A 176 13.82 1.94 -5.95
N ALA A 177 14.23 0.83 -5.36
CA ALA A 177 15.63 0.48 -5.21
C ALA A 177 16.35 0.32 -6.54
N LEU A 178 15.71 -0.29 -7.54
CA LEU A 178 16.28 -0.44 -8.88
C LEU A 178 16.29 0.87 -9.67
N ALA A 179 15.33 1.78 -9.43
CA ALA A 179 15.28 3.09 -10.08
C ALA A 179 16.35 4.04 -9.54
N TYR A 180 16.47 4.12 -8.23
CA TYR A 180 17.30 5.13 -7.56
C TYR A 180 18.62 4.62 -7.02
N GLY A 181 18.71 3.31 -6.75
CA GLY A 181 19.81 2.69 -6.01
C GLY A 181 19.59 2.75 -4.49
N LYS A 182 20.06 1.73 -3.76
CA LYS A 182 19.90 1.60 -2.30
C LYS A 182 20.59 2.72 -1.50
N ASN A 183 21.53 3.45 -2.10
CA ASN A 183 22.24 4.57 -1.50
C ASN A 183 21.66 5.94 -1.90
N HIS A 184 20.39 5.96 -2.26
CA HIS A 184 19.63 7.17 -2.57
C HIS A 184 18.38 7.21 -1.69
N PRO A 185 17.95 8.36 -1.14
CA PRO A 185 16.79 8.45 -0.23
C PRO A 185 15.50 7.81 -0.77
N TYR A 186 15.31 7.85 -2.10
CA TYR A 186 14.12 7.25 -2.73
C TYR A 186 14.26 5.76 -3.04
N GLY A 187 15.45 5.20 -2.94
CA GLY A 187 15.71 3.78 -3.15
C GLY A 187 16.21 3.05 -1.92
N GLU A 188 16.44 3.78 -0.82
CA GLU A 188 16.76 3.24 0.49
C GLU A 188 15.61 2.41 1.03
N MET A 189 15.95 1.37 1.78
CA MET A 189 14.96 0.45 2.35
C MET A 189 14.99 0.52 3.88
N THR A 190 13.82 0.70 4.48
CA THR A 190 13.61 0.48 5.90
C THR A 190 13.45 -1.03 6.11
N THR A 191 14.31 -1.62 6.94
CA THR A 191 14.32 -3.05 7.25
C THR A 191 14.29 -3.27 8.77
N GLU A 192 13.98 -4.50 9.21
CA GLU A 192 14.07 -4.83 10.64
C GLU A 192 15.48 -4.55 11.20
N GLU A 193 16.52 -4.84 10.42
CA GLU A 193 17.90 -4.58 10.82
C GLU A 193 18.17 -3.08 11.02
N THR A 194 17.82 -2.26 10.03
CA THR A 194 18.06 -0.81 10.10
C THR A 194 17.26 -0.16 11.23
N VAL A 195 16.01 -0.56 11.43
CA VAL A 195 15.16 -0.09 12.54
C VAL A 195 15.73 -0.53 13.89
N ASN A 196 16.29 -1.75 14.01
CA ASN A 196 16.93 -2.21 15.23
C ASN A 196 18.16 -1.38 15.60
N ASN A 197 18.86 -0.79 14.63
CA ASN A 197 20.01 0.09 14.83
C ASN A 197 19.60 1.49 15.33
N VAL A 198 18.31 1.87 15.25
CA VAL A 198 17.84 3.18 15.71
C VAL A 198 17.65 3.17 17.22
N SER A 199 18.19 4.19 17.89
CA SER A 199 17.98 4.50 19.30
C SER A 199 17.11 5.77 19.46
N LEU A 200 16.56 5.98 20.66
CA LEU A 200 15.85 7.22 20.99
C LEU A 200 16.75 8.47 20.79
N GLN A 201 18.04 8.36 21.08
CA GLN A 201 19.00 9.45 20.87
C GLN A 201 19.12 9.79 19.37
N ASP A 202 19.03 8.81 18.48
CA ASP A 202 19.05 9.04 17.02
C ASP A 202 17.81 9.80 16.56
N VAL A 203 16.64 9.44 17.08
CA VAL A 203 15.39 10.17 16.83
C VAL A 203 15.50 11.63 17.28
N GLU A 204 15.97 11.87 18.50
CA GLU A 204 16.19 13.22 19.00
C GLU A 204 17.20 14.02 18.14
N GLN A 205 18.27 13.38 17.69
CA GLN A 205 19.26 14.01 16.83
C GLN A 205 18.72 14.31 15.45
N TYR A 206 17.97 13.36 14.86
CA TYR A 206 17.30 13.53 13.57
C TYR A 206 16.32 14.71 13.63
N TYR A 207 15.47 14.78 14.65
CA TYR A 207 14.56 15.89 14.88
C TYR A 207 15.33 17.24 15.01
N ARG A 208 16.34 17.31 15.86
CA ARG A 208 17.12 18.55 16.05
C ARG A 208 17.80 19.04 14.78
N ASN A 209 18.26 18.14 13.93
CA ASN A 209 18.97 18.49 12.70
C ASN A 209 18.03 18.94 11.58
N ASN A 210 16.84 18.36 11.49
CA ASN A 210 15.98 18.49 10.33
C ASN A 210 14.74 19.35 10.56
N PHE A 211 14.26 19.43 11.80
CA PHE A 211 13.10 20.24 12.17
C PHE A 211 13.54 21.67 12.51
N VAL A 212 13.84 22.48 11.48
CA VAL A 212 14.45 23.80 11.62
C VAL A 212 13.63 24.89 10.93
N PRO A 213 13.57 26.14 11.49
CA PRO A 213 12.69 27.19 10.98
C PRO A 213 13.13 27.80 9.64
N ALA A 214 14.39 27.70 9.27
CA ALA A 214 14.93 28.40 8.10
C ALA A 214 14.36 27.88 6.76
N ASN A 215 13.95 26.61 6.71
CA ASN A 215 13.25 25.99 5.57
C ASN A 215 11.74 25.87 5.79
N ALA A 216 11.22 26.40 6.88
CA ALA A 216 9.84 26.19 7.26
C ALA A 216 8.92 27.26 6.69
N TYR A 217 7.75 26.83 6.27
CA TYR A 217 6.64 27.65 5.80
C TYR A 217 5.42 27.32 6.65
N LEU A 218 4.83 28.32 7.31
CA LEU A 218 3.57 28.19 8.01
C LEU A 218 2.47 28.89 7.20
N VAL A 219 1.50 28.12 6.75
CA VAL A 219 0.31 28.64 6.08
C VAL A 219 -0.87 28.62 7.07
N VAL A 220 -1.47 29.78 7.30
CA VAL A 220 -2.69 29.95 8.10
C VAL A 220 -3.82 30.40 7.18
N LEU A 221 -4.87 29.60 7.13
CA LEU A 221 -5.97 29.80 6.21
C LEU A 221 -7.30 29.71 6.95
N GLY A 222 -8.21 30.64 6.72
CA GLY A 222 -9.58 30.57 7.21
C GLY A 222 -10.10 31.87 7.82
N ASP A 223 -11.03 31.73 8.74
CA ASP A 223 -11.69 32.85 9.42
C ASP A 223 -10.79 33.40 10.54
N VAL A 224 -9.80 34.18 10.13
CA VAL A 224 -8.79 34.79 10.99
C VAL A 224 -8.53 36.24 10.57
N GLU A 225 -8.07 37.04 11.51
CA GLU A 225 -7.58 38.39 11.30
C GLU A 225 -6.04 38.40 11.27
N LEU A 226 -5.43 39.03 10.27
CA LEU A 226 -3.98 39.06 10.05
C LEU A 226 -3.19 39.48 11.29
N ASP A 227 -3.61 40.55 11.96
CA ASP A 227 -2.89 41.07 13.11
C ASP A 227 -2.90 40.06 14.29
N LYS A 228 -4.00 39.33 14.46
CA LYS A 228 -4.10 38.27 15.46
C LYS A 228 -3.19 37.08 15.11
N VAL A 229 -3.16 36.70 13.83
CA VAL A 229 -2.22 35.64 13.37
C VAL A 229 -0.78 36.07 13.62
N LYS A 230 -0.39 37.29 13.28
CA LYS A 230 0.97 37.81 13.54
C LYS A 230 1.33 37.76 15.02
N GLU A 231 0.44 38.22 15.88
CA GLU A 231 0.64 38.20 17.35
C GLU A 231 0.91 36.78 17.83
N LEU A 232 0.03 35.85 17.50
CA LEU A 232 0.08 34.47 18.00
C LEU A 232 1.28 33.70 17.41
N VAL A 233 1.51 33.82 16.11
CA VAL A 233 2.66 33.15 15.47
C VAL A 233 3.98 33.69 16.02
N THR A 234 4.09 35.02 16.23
CA THR A 234 5.28 35.61 16.85
C THR A 234 5.48 35.06 18.26
N THR A 235 4.41 34.93 19.04
CA THR A 235 4.47 34.43 20.41
C THR A 235 4.94 32.97 20.46
N TYR A 236 4.35 32.10 19.67
CA TYR A 236 4.57 30.66 19.80
C TYR A 236 5.75 30.14 18.98
N PHE A 237 6.11 30.79 17.86
CA PHE A 237 7.16 30.28 16.96
C PHE A 237 8.50 31.06 17.05
N THR A 238 8.53 32.25 17.64
CA THR A 238 9.83 32.96 17.87
C THR A 238 10.80 32.15 18.74
N PRO A 239 10.37 31.39 19.76
CA PRO A 239 11.27 30.55 20.55
C PRO A 239 11.95 29.42 19.77
N TRP A 240 11.45 29.07 18.58
CA TRP A 240 12.05 28.06 17.72
C TRP A 240 13.45 28.49 17.29
N SER A 241 14.46 27.79 17.76
CA SER A 241 15.86 28.17 17.60
C SER A 241 16.28 28.17 16.14
N LYS A 242 16.90 29.25 15.71
CA LYS A 242 17.48 29.37 14.36
C LYS A 242 18.55 28.30 14.17
N ALA A 243 18.47 27.53 13.06
CA ALA A 243 19.44 26.52 12.70
C ALA A 243 19.66 26.52 11.18
N THR A 244 20.76 25.94 10.74
CA THR A 244 21.07 25.77 9.30
C THR A 244 20.22 24.64 8.73
N PRO A 245 19.58 24.86 7.57
CA PRO A 245 18.84 23.80 6.89
C PRO A 245 19.75 22.63 6.52
N PRO A 246 19.21 21.40 6.49
CA PRO A 246 19.97 20.25 6.04
C PRO A 246 20.34 20.39 4.55
N SER A 247 21.52 19.92 4.21
CA SER A 247 21.96 19.81 2.81
C SER A 247 22.54 18.43 2.57
N PHE A 248 22.13 17.80 1.46
CA PHE A 248 22.53 16.44 1.14
C PHE A 248 23.01 16.36 -0.32
N SER A 249 23.86 15.39 -0.58
CA SER A 249 24.31 15.03 -1.91
C SER A 249 24.07 13.55 -2.12
N TYR A 250 23.45 13.18 -3.23
CA TYR A 250 23.12 11.81 -3.58
C TYR A 250 23.82 11.37 -4.85
N THR A 251 24.00 10.07 -4.99
CA THR A 251 24.36 9.49 -6.28
C THR A 251 23.22 9.74 -7.27
N LYS A 252 23.55 10.27 -8.44
CA LYS A 252 22.56 10.52 -9.48
C LYS A 252 21.98 9.20 -9.98
N PRO A 253 20.64 9.00 -9.94
CA PRO A 253 20.01 7.83 -10.52
C PRO A 253 20.29 7.70 -12.02
N THR A 254 20.39 6.48 -12.51
CA THR A 254 20.63 6.18 -13.93
C THR A 254 19.70 5.09 -14.42
N ASP A 255 19.32 5.18 -15.69
CA ASP A 255 18.57 4.11 -16.34
C ASP A 255 19.40 2.83 -16.52
N ALA A 256 18.74 1.75 -16.89
CA ALA A 256 19.41 0.53 -17.31
C ALA A 256 20.26 0.79 -18.56
N GLN A 257 21.26 -0.05 -18.79
CA GLN A 257 22.08 0.04 -20.00
C GLN A 257 21.32 -0.41 -21.26
N TYR A 258 20.30 -1.24 -21.07
CA TYR A 258 19.40 -1.77 -22.11
C TYR A 258 18.06 -2.13 -21.48
N THR A 259 17.02 -2.25 -22.31
CA THR A 259 15.70 -2.69 -21.84
C THR A 259 15.76 -4.10 -21.31
N GLN A 260 15.32 -4.30 -20.07
CA GLN A 260 15.44 -5.55 -19.34
C GLN A 260 14.25 -5.77 -18.40
N ILE A 261 13.91 -7.04 -18.20
CA ILE A 261 12.97 -7.48 -17.16
C ILE A 261 13.76 -7.76 -15.88
N ASN A 262 13.28 -7.24 -14.77
CA ASN A 262 13.82 -7.50 -13.44
C ASN A 262 12.71 -8.23 -12.67
N PHE A 263 12.90 -9.51 -12.50
CA PHE A 263 11.90 -10.40 -11.91
C PHE A 263 12.15 -10.65 -10.44
N VAL A 264 11.08 -10.59 -9.63
CA VAL A 264 11.06 -10.96 -8.21
C VAL A 264 10.04 -12.06 -8.02
N ASP A 265 10.49 -13.19 -7.51
CA ASP A 265 9.61 -14.32 -7.24
C ASP A 265 8.84 -14.14 -5.93
N MET A 266 7.51 -14.20 -6.05
CA MET A 266 6.58 -14.24 -4.92
C MET A 266 5.67 -15.46 -5.08
N PRO A 267 6.04 -16.61 -4.49
CA PRO A 267 5.35 -17.90 -4.72
C PRO A 267 3.84 -17.87 -4.44
N ASN A 268 3.40 -17.01 -3.52
CA ASN A 268 2.01 -16.88 -3.13
C ASN A 268 1.24 -15.78 -3.91
N ALA A 269 1.86 -15.17 -4.92
CA ALA A 269 1.21 -14.12 -5.70
C ALA A 269 0.11 -14.68 -6.60
N VAL A 270 -1.12 -14.23 -6.40
CA VAL A 270 -2.27 -14.55 -7.26
C VAL A 270 -2.35 -13.66 -8.50
N GLN A 271 -1.65 -12.53 -8.45
CA GLN A 271 -1.51 -11.56 -9.54
C GLN A 271 -0.07 -11.06 -9.58
N SER A 272 0.39 -10.68 -10.77
CA SER A 272 1.68 -10.06 -10.95
C SER A 272 1.56 -8.54 -10.92
N GLU A 273 2.49 -7.88 -10.24
CA GLU A 273 2.74 -6.45 -10.38
C GLU A 273 3.72 -6.22 -11.52
N VAL A 274 3.32 -5.43 -12.50
CA VAL A 274 4.15 -5.05 -13.65
C VAL A 274 4.36 -3.55 -13.61
N SER A 275 5.62 -3.10 -13.67
CA SER A 275 5.99 -1.69 -13.78
C SER A 275 7.08 -1.51 -14.85
N VAL A 276 6.80 -0.67 -15.82
CA VAL A 276 7.74 -0.23 -16.84
C VAL A 276 8.20 1.16 -16.47
N GLN A 277 9.50 1.37 -16.25
CA GLN A 277 10.00 2.60 -15.65
C GLN A 277 11.33 3.08 -16.22
N ASN A 278 11.48 4.40 -16.30
CA ASN A 278 12.75 5.10 -16.58
C ASN A 278 12.91 6.33 -15.66
N ILE A 279 14.13 6.82 -15.58
CA ILE A 279 14.46 8.06 -14.85
C ILE A 279 14.26 9.25 -15.78
N THR A 280 13.70 10.31 -15.25
CA THR A 280 13.49 11.58 -15.97
C THR A 280 13.85 12.77 -15.09
N ASN A 281 14.25 13.86 -15.74
CA ASN A 281 14.47 15.15 -15.09
C ASN A 281 13.33 16.09 -15.48
N LEU A 282 12.35 16.20 -14.61
CA LEU A 282 11.24 17.13 -14.78
C LEU A 282 11.11 17.99 -13.54
N LYS A 283 11.07 19.30 -13.72
CA LYS A 283 10.84 20.29 -12.66
C LYS A 283 9.60 21.10 -12.98
N MET A 284 8.88 21.53 -11.97
CA MET A 284 7.67 22.31 -12.15
C MET A 284 7.89 23.62 -12.92
N LYS A 285 9.12 24.19 -12.85
CA LYS A 285 9.52 25.40 -13.57
C LYS A 285 9.97 25.16 -15.01
N ASP A 286 10.13 23.92 -15.46
CA ASP A 286 10.58 23.64 -16.84
C ASP A 286 9.52 24.05 -17.86
N GLU A 287 9.96 24.49 -19.03
CA GLU A 287 9.08 24.98 -20.09
C GLU A 287 8.11 23.89 -20.57
N ASP A 288 8.58 22.64 -20.65
CA ASP A 288 7.85 21.45 -21.10
C ASP A 288 7.10 20.71 -19.97
N TYR A 289 7.02 21.30 -18.78
CA TYR A 289 6.33 20.69 -17.63
C TYR A 289 4.87 20.31 -17.95
N LEU A 290 4.11 21.25 -18.53
CA LEU A 290 2.71 21.00 -18.87
C LEU A 290 2.56 20.01 -20.03
N ASP A 291 3.49 20.02 -20.97
CA ASP A 291 3.53 19.09 -22.11
C ASP A 291 3.72 17.65 -21.62
N ALA A 292 4.66 17.46 -20.67
CA ALA A 292 4.91 16.16 -20.03
C ALA A 292 3.70 15.68 -19.21
N LEU A 293 3.02 16.57 -18.49
CA LEU A 293 1.79 16.22 -17.77
C LEU A 293 0.68 15.78 -18.73
N LEU A 294 0.50 16.47 -19.88
CA LEU A 294 -0.49 16.11 -20.88
C LEU A 294 -0.13 14.81 -21.58
N ALA A 295 1.15 14.58 -21.90
CA ALA A 295 1.62 13.30 -22.44
C ALA A 295 1.29 12.13 -21.49
N ASN A 296 1.63 12.27 -20.20
CA ASN A 296 1.28 11.26 -19.21
C ASN A 296 -0.23 11.08 -19.04
N ARG A 297 -1.00 12.16 -19.14
CA ARG A 297 -2.46 12.11 -19.06
C ARG A 297 -3.07 11.26 -20.17
N ILE A 298 -2.56 11.39 -21.39
CA ILE A 298 -3.01 10.63 -22.56
C ILE A 298 -2.59 9.17 -22.42
N LEU A 299 -1.35 8.91 -21.99
CA LEU A 299 -0.82 7.56 -21.85
C LEU A 299 -1.54 6.74 -20.78
N GLY A 300 -1.60 7.24 -19.53
CA GLY A 300 -2.10 6.46 -18.40
C GLY A 300 -2.71 7.27 -17.26
N GLY A 301 -3.05 8.54 -17.48
CA GLY A 301 -3.55 9.43 -16.44
C GLY A 301 -5.02 9.23 -16.04
N GLY A 302 -5.66 8.11 -16.35
CA GLY A 302 -7.04 7.78 -15.95
C GLY A 302 -7.76 6.86 -16.91
N SER A 303 -9.07 6.65 -16.70
CA SER A 303 -9.89 5.66 -17.44
C SER A 303 -10.07 5.94 -18.93
N GLN A 304 -9.80 7.16 -19.40
CA GLN A 304 -9.84 7.49 -20.83
C GLN A 304 -8.47 7.41 -21.51
N ALA A 305 -7.42 7.05 -20.77
CA ALA A 305 -6.06 6.96 -21.25
C ALA A 305 -5.82 5.65 -22.00
N ARG A 306 -4.76 5.64 -22.84
CA ARG A 306 -4.41 4.51 -23.72
C ARG A 306 -4.20 3.21 -22.96
N LEU A 307 -3.39 3.24 -21.88
CA LEU A 307 -3.13 2.06 -21.06
C LEU A 307 -4.39 1.43 -20.46
N PHE A 308 -5.29 2.26 -19.93
CA PHE A 308 -6.54 1.76 -19.36
C PHE A 308 -7.44 1.15 -20.43
N LYS A 309 -7.61 1.81 -21.58
CA LYS A 309 -8.42 1.29 -22.70
C LYS A 309 -7.85 -0.04 -23.22
N ASN A 310 -6.54 -0.10 -23.46
CA ASN A 310 -5.90 -1.29 -23.98
C ASN A 310 -5.99 -2.47 -22.98
N LEU A 311 -5.41 -2.31 -21.78
CA LEU A 311 -5.24 -3.46 -20.87
C LEU A 311 -6.54 -3.85 -20.16
N ARG A 312 -7.42 -2.88 -19.85
CA ARG A 312 -8.68 -3.18 -19.16
C ARG A 312 -9.83 -3.42 -20.11
N GLU A 313 -10.11 -2.45 -21.03
CA GLU A 313 -11.35 -2.49 -21.82
C GLU A 313 -11.22 -3.47 -22.99
N ASP A 314 -10.10 -3.44 -23.73
CA ASP A 314 -9.92 -4.28 -24.92
C ASP A 314 -9.43 -5.69 -24.56
N LYS A 315 -8.47 -5.82 -23.65
CA LYS A 315 -7.80 -7.09 -23.34
C LYS A 315 -8.36 -7.79 -22.09
N GLY A 316 -8.91 -7.06 -21.13
CA GLY A 316 -9.39 -7.62 -19.88
C GLY A 316 -8.29 -8.25 -19.01
N TYR A 317 -7.04 -7.75 -19.08
CA TYR A 317 -5.90 -8.27 -18.35
C TYR A 317 -5.85 -7.82 -16.89
N THR A 318 -6.42 -6.64 -16.61
CA THR A 318 -6.36 -5.96 -15.32
C THR A 318 -7.64 -5.19 -15.02
N TYR A 319 -7.81 -4.78 -13.76
CA TYR A 319 -8.82 -3.79 -13.38
C TYR A 319 -8.43 -2.35 -13.73
N GLY A 320 -7.15 -2.10 -14.02
CA GLY A 320 -6.66 -0.80 -14.48
C GLY A 320 -5.17 -0.80 -14.73
N SER A 321 -4.76 -0.04 -15.75
CA SER A 321 -3.36 0.25 -16.04
C SER A 321 -3.18 1.76 -16.14
N TYR A 322 -2.15 2.28 -15.50
CA TYR A 322 -1.93 3.71 -15.36
C TYR A 322 -0.47 4.09 -15.59
N SER A 323 -0.22 5.38 -15.74
CA SER A 323 1.13 5.92 -15.72
C SER A 323 1.24 7.13 -14.80
N SER A 324 2.44 7.37 -14.31
CA SER A 324 2.77 8.49 -13.43
C SER A 324 4.09 9.12 -13.85
N ILE A 325 4.08 10.43 -14.00
CA ILE A 325 5.26 11.26 -14.08
C ILE A 325 5.18 12.30 -12.97
N ARG A 326 6.27 12.52 -12.26
CA ARG A 326 6.34 13.50 -11.17
C ARG A 326 7.51 14.44 -11.39
N ASP A 327 7.37 15.64 -10.89
CA ASP A 327 8.44 16.62 -10.81
C ASP A 327 9.14 16.56 -9.44
N ASN A 328 10.40 16.98 -9.40
CA ASN A 328 11.13 17.18 -8.16
C ASN A 328 12.31 18.15 -8.38
N LYS A 329 12.48 19.08 -7.48
CA LYS A 329 13.57 20.07 -7.57
C LYS A 329 14.91 19.55 -7.06
N TYR A 330 14.90 18.52 -6.21
CA TYR A 330 16.11 18.02 -5.55
C TYR A 330 16.77 16.85 -6.26
N SER A 331 15.98 15.98 -6.90
CA SER A 331 16.49 14.77 -7.55
C SER A 331 15.78 14.51 -8.88
N LEU A 332 16.35 13.62 -9.67
CA LEU A 332 15.65 13.02 -10.80
C LEU A 332 14.49 12.18 -10.29
N MET A 333 13.44 12.07 -11.09
CA MET A 333 12.25 11.31 -10.73
C MET A 333 12.03 10.15 -11.68
N ARG A 334 11.23 9.21 -11.22
CA ARG A 334 10.82 8.04 -11.98
C ARG A 334 9.55 8.35 -12.77
N PHE A 335 9.59 8.15 -14.10
CA PHE A 335 8.40 7.84 -14.85
C PHE A 335 8.08 6.36 -14.64
N SER A 336 6.81 6.00 -14.52
CA SER A 336 6.37 4.60 -14.46
C SER A 336 5.01 4.41 -15.13
N ALA A 337 4.88 3.32 -15.91
CA ALA A 337 3.61 2.78 -16.38
C ALA A 337 3.42 1.41 -15.71
N PHE A 338 2.27 1.16 -15.10
CA PHE A 338 2.08 0.01 -14.21
C PHE A 338 0.68 -0.59 -14.28
N ALA A 339 0.61 -1.87 -13.96
CA ALA A 339 -0.64 -2.62 -13.82
C ALA A 339 -0.45 -3.80 -12.88
N GLN A 340 -1.51 -4.14 -12.14
CA GLN A 340 -1.67 -5.42 -11.46
C GLN A 340 -2.47 -6.35 -12.38
N VAL A 341 -1.90 -7.49 -12.77
CA VAL A 341 -2.45 -8.36 -13.81
C VAL A 341 -2.52 -9.82 -13.38
N ARG A 342 -3.42 -10.59 -13.99
CA ARG A 342 -3.45 -12.04 -13.76
C ARG A 342 -2.12 -12.67 -14.21
N ASN A 343 -1.60 -13.64 -13.47
CA ASN A 343 -0.33 -14.31 -13.77
C ASN A 343 -0.26 -14.82 -15.24
N ALA A 344 -1.35 -15.42 -15.73
CA ALA A 344 -1.41 -15.98 -17.07
C ALA A 344 -1.24 -14.98 -18.25
N VAL A 345 -1.27 -13.66 -17.98
CA VAL A 345 -1.16 -12.60 -18.99
C VAL A 345 -0.05 -11.59 -18.65
N THR A 346 0.87 -11.96 -17.80
CA THR A 346 1.96 -11.09 -17.34
C THR A 346 2.86 -10.67 -18.50
N ASP A 347 3.34 -11.62 -19.29
CA ASP A 347 4.14 -11.42 -20.49
C ASP A 347 3.46 -10.49 -21.51
N SER A 348 2.21 -10.81 -21.82
CA SER A 348 1.38 -10.03 -22.76
C SER A 348 1.14 -8.61 -22.23
N SER A 349 0.97 -8.44 -20.94
CA SER A 349 0.80 -7.11 -20.32
C SER A 349 2.07 -6.27 -20.40
N VAL A 350 3.24 -6.88 -20.21
CA VAL A 350 4.54 -6.22 -20.42
C VAL A 350 4.64 -5.69 -21.83
N VAL A 351 4.34 -6.52 -22.83
CA VAL A 351 4.40 -6.13 -24.25
C VAL A 351 3.43 -4.98 -24.53
N GLN A 352 2.18 -5.06 -24.07
CA GLN A 352 1.18 -4.04 -24.32
C GLN A 352 1.54 -2.68 -23.67
N ILE A 353 2.12 -2.67 -22.48
CA ILE A 353 2.59 -1.42 -21.84
C ILE A 353 3.73 -0.81 -22.66
N LEU A 354 4.71 -1.64 -23.10
CA LEU A 354 5.82 -1.19 -23.93
C LEU A 354 5.34 -0.61 -25.27
N GLU A 355 4.38 -1.25 -25.92
CA GLU A 355 3.81 -0.78 -27.19
C GLU A 355 3.10 0.57 -27.04
N GLU A 356 2.33 0.78 -25.96
CA GLU A 356 1.66 2.06 -25.74
C GLU A 356 2.66 3.20 -25.43
N ILE A 357 3.73 2.90 -24.70
CA ILE A 357 4.83 3.87 -24.47
C ILE A 357 5.51 4.18 -25.82
N ASP A 358 5.81 3.17 -26.62
CA ASP A 358 6.46 3.33 -27.93
C ASP A 358 5.63 4.17 -28.89
N LYS A 359 4.32 3.94 -28.95
CA LYS A 359 3.39 4.77 -29.72
C LYS A 359 3.39 6.22 -29.24
N MET A 360 3.43 6.46 -27.90
CA MET A 360 3.51 7.83 -27.37
C MET A 360 4.79 8.56 -27.79
N VAL A 361 5.91 7.84 -27.88
CA VAL A 361 7.22 8.40 -28.27
C VAL A 361 7.31 8.64 -29.79
N ASN A 362 6.80 7.70 -30.61
CA ASN A 362 7.05 7.67 -32.04
C ASN A 362 5.89 8.17 -32.89
N GLU A 363 4.68 8.18 -32.38
CA GLU A 363 3.48 8.58 -33.11
C GLU A 363 2.83 9.83 -32.50
N PRO A 364 2.33 10.76 -33.31
CA PRO A 364 1.61 11.91 -32.79
C PRO A 364 0.28 11.46 -32.13
N VAL A 365 -0.07 12.13 -31.03
CA VAL A 365 -1.39 11.95 -30.43
C VAL A 365 -2.48 12.55 -31.31
N THR A 366 -3.71 12.06 -31.19
CA THR A 366 -4.85 12.60 -31.96
C THR A 366 -5.34 13.93 -31.38
N ASP A 367 -6.00 14.73 -32.20
CA ASP A 367 -6.67 15.97 -31.76
C ASP A 367 -7.66 15.71 -30.63
N GLU A 368 -8.37 14.58 -30.69
CA GLU A 368 -9.36 14.19 -29.68
C GLU A 368 -8.69 13.86 -28.33
N GLU A 369 -7.60 13.10 -28.32
CA GLU A 369 -6.84 12.76 -27.12
C GLU A 369 -6.30 14.04 -26.44
N LEU A 370 -5.69 14.93 -27.23
CA LEU A 370 -5.18 16.19 -26.68
C LEU A 370 -6.29 17.08 -26.15
N LYS A 371 -7.38 17.23 -26.90
CA LYS A 371 -8.56 18.00 -26.46
C LYS A 371 -9.14 17.47 -25.15
N ASN A 372 -9.30 16.14 -25.04
CA ASN A 372 -9.84 15.51 -23.83
C ASN A 372 -8.90 15.68 -22.63
N ALA A 373 -7.58 15.54 -22.83
CA ALA A 373 -6.58 15.75 -21.80
C ALA A 373 -6.60 17.20 -21.27
N LYS A 374 -6.59 18.20 -22.16
CA LYS A 374 -6.72 19.63 -21.82
C LYS A 374 -8.00 19.91 -21.07
N ALA A 375 -9.15 19.45 -21.55
CA ALA A 375 -10.44 19.65 -20.91
C ALA A 375 -10.47 19.09 -19.48
N LYS A 376 -9.85 17.93 -19.27
CA LYS A 376 -9.76 17.31 -17.95
C LYS A 376 -8.87 18.11 -16.99
N TYR A 377 -7.68 18.55 -17.45
CA TYR A 377 -6.80 19.37 -16.62
C TYR A 377 -7.43 20.71 -16.28
N SER A 378 -7.98 21.42 -17.28
CA SER A 378 -8.66 22.71 -17.09
C SER A 378 -9.86 22.57 -16.14
N GLY A 379 -10.68 21.55 -16.32
CA GLY A 379 -11.81 21.28 -15.43
C GLY A 379 -11.40 20.98 -13.99
N SER A 380 -10.37 20.11 -13.82
CA SER A 380 -9.86 19.78 -12.49
C SER A 380 -9.24 21.00 -11.79
N PHE A 381 -8.48 21.79 -12.51
CA PHE A 381 -7.87 23.02 -12.00
C PHE A 381 -8.94 24.03 -11.52
N VAL A 382 -9.96 24.29 -12.34
CA VAL A 382 -11.03 25.21 -11.98
C VAL A 382 -11.82 24.73 -10.75
N MET A 383 -12.15 23.43 -10.71
CA MET A 383 -12.83 22.85 -9.55
C MET A 383 -11.97 22.91 -8.28
N ALA A 384 -10.66 22.72 -8.41
CA ALA A 384 -9.73 22.81 -7.28
C ALA A 384 -9.70 24.21 -6.65
N LEU A 385 -9.90 25.28 -7.46
CA LEU A 385 -9.91 26.67 -6.98
C LEU A 385 -11.10 27.02 -6.06
N GLU A 386 -12.14 26.19 -6.02
CA GLU A 386 -13.24 26.36 -5.06
C GLU A 386 -12.78 26.12 -3.61
N LYS A 387 -11.67 25.37 -3.44
CA LYS A 387 -11.09 25.07 -2.13
C LYS A 387 -10.04 26.14 -1.78
N PRO A 388 -10.20 26.86 -0.67
CA PRO A 388 -9.21 27.85 -0.23
C PRO A 388 -7.82 27.26 0.00
N GLU A 389 -7.73 25.98 0.43
CA GLU A 389 -6.51 25.24 0.63
C GLU A 389 -5.67 25.12 -0.67
N THR A 390 -6.35 25.02 -1.81
CA THR A 390 -5.66 24.98 -3.12
C THR A 390 -4.92 26.29 -3.39
N ILE A 391 -5.51 27.43 -3.06
CA ILE A 391 -4.89 28.75 -3.23
C ILE A 391 -3.65 28.87 -2.32
N ALA A 392 -3.78 28.40 -1.08
CA ALA A 392 -2.66 28.38 -0.13
C ALA A 392 -1.52 27.48 -0.62
N ASN A 393 -1.84 26.28 -1.12
CA ASN A 393 -0.84 25.35 -1.68
C ASN A 393 -0.17 25.93 -2.95
N TYR A 394 -0.90 26.62 -3.82
CA TYR A 394 -0.32 27.27 -4.98
C TYR A 394 0.65 28.37 -4.59
N ALA A 395 0.32 29.15 -3.56
CA ALA A 395 1.21 30.17 -3.04
C ALA A 395 2.47 29.55 -2.41
N LEU A 396 2.33 28.44 -1.71
CA LEU A 396 3.46 27.67 -1.17
C LEU A 396 4.36 27.13 -2.29
N ASN A 397 3.78 26.50 -3.32
CA ASN A 397 4.53 25.96 -4.45
C ASN A 397 5.31 27.05 -5.21
N ILE A 398 4.73 28.27 -5.35
CA ILE A 398 5.45 29.40 -5.96
C ILE A 398 6.77 29.66 -5.23
N GLU A 399 6.76 29.61 -3.90
CA GLU A 399 7.96 29.85 -3.08
C GLU A 399 8.91 28.63 -3.06
N THR A 400 8.36 27.44 -2.86
CA THR A 400 9.16 26.22 -2.68
C THR A 400 9.75 25.71 -3.99
N GLU A 401 9.05 25.88 -5.13
CA GLU A 401 9.51 25.46 -6.46
C GLU A 401 10.14 26.58 -7.29
N ASP A 402 10.35 27.77 -6.70
CA ASP A 402 10.92 28.93 -7.37
C ASP A 402 10.20 29.27 -8.69
N LEU A 403 8.85 29.32 -8.63
CA LEU A 403 8.00 29.57 -9.78
C LEU A 403 7.77 31.06 -10.03
N PRO A 404 7.50 31.47 -11.28
CA PRO A 404 6.99 32.81 -11.57
C PRO A 404 5.71 33.11 -10.76
N LYS A 405 5.56 34.34 -10.26
CA LYS A 405 4.40 34.75 -9.44
C LYS A 405 3.06 34.60 -10.16
N ASP A 406 3.06 34.61 -11.48
CA ASP A 406 1.89 34.47 -12.33
C ASP A 406 1.68 33.04 -12.85
N PHE A 407 2.49 32.06 -12.39
CA PHE A 407 2.46 30.67 -12.85
C PHE A 407 1.05 30.08 -12.89
N TYR A 408 0.30 30.20 -11.81
CA TYR A 408 -1.08 29.68 -11.75
C TYR A 408 -2.13 30.63 -12.37
N LYS A 409 -1.80 31.92 -12.55
CA LYS A 409 -2.67 32.87 -13.25
C LYS A 409 -2.70 32.57 -14.75
N THR A 410 -1.59 32.14 -15.31
CA THR A 410 -1.43 31.79 -16.74
C THR A 410 -1.60 30.30 -17.03
N TYR A 411 -1.87 29.48 -16.01
CA TYR A 411 -1.87 28.03 -16.11
C TYR A 411 -2.84 27.50 -17.19
N LEU A 412 -4.09 27.99 -17.23
CA LEU A 412 -5.07 27.58 -18.24
C LEU A 412 -4.68 28.00 -19.65
N GLU A 413 -4.15 29.22 -19.81
CA GLU A 413 -3.68 29.72 -21.12
C GLU A 413 -2.52 28.85 -21.63
N ARG A 414 -1.59 28.48 -20.74
CA ARG A 414 -0.46 27.60 -21.07
C ARG A 414 -0.92 26.19 -21.44
N ILE A 415 -1.87 25.61 -20.71
CA ILE A 415 -2.47 24.30 -21.05
C ILE A 415 -3.14 24.35 -22.45
N GLU A 416 -3.92 25.40 -22.73
CA GLU A 416 -4.58 25.53 -24.03
C GLU A 416 -3.58 25.76 -25.18
N ALA A 417 -2.45 26.36 -24.94
CA ALA A 417 -1.41 26.61 -25.93
C ALA A 417 -0.64 25.35 -26.37
N VAL A 418 -0.61 24.29 -25.56
CA VAL A 418 0.11 23.04 -25.86
C VAL A 418 -0.38 22.44 -27.18
N THR A 419 0.54 22.06 -28.04
CA THR A 419 0.24 21.43 -29.34
C THR A 419 0.53 19.93 -29.32
N ILE A 420 0.05 19.20 -30.32
CA ILE A 420 0.39 17.78 -30.54
C ILE A 420 1.91 17.57 -30.62
N THR A 421 2.60 18.51 -31.30
CA THR A 421 4.06 18.49 -31.43
C THR A 421 4.77 18.65 -30.09
N ASP A 422 4.25 19.48 -29.17
CA ASP A 422 4.84 19.69 -27.85
C ASP A 422 4.67 18.44 -26.99
N VAL A 423 3.48 17.82 -27.01
CA VAL A 423 3.22 16.53 -26.35
C VAL A 423 4.17 15.45 -26.84
N GLN A 424 4.40 15.36 -28.17
CA GLN A 424 5.30 14.36 -28.73
C GLN A 424 6.76 14.60 -28.34
N LYS A 425 7.23 15.86 -28.35
CA LYS A 425 8.57 16.22 -27.87
C LYS A 425 8.77 15.89 -26.39
N ALA A 426 7.76 16.18 -25.58
CA ALA A 426 7.80 15.85 -24.15
C ALA A 426 7.82 14.32 -23.94
N ALA A 427 7.02 13.55 -24.69
CA ALA A 427 7.07 12.11 -24.65
C ALA A 427 8.46 11.58 -25.04
N GLN A 428 9.05 12.10 -26.12
CA GLN A 428 10.42 11.73 -26.55
C GLN A 428 11.51 12.08 -25.52
N LYS A 429 11.33 13.13 -24.76
CA LYS A 429 12.29 13.57 -23.73
C LYS A 429 12.17 12.79 -22.43
N HIS A 430 10.95 12.47 -22.00
CA HIS A 430 10.68 11.96 -20.67
C HIS A 430 10.32 10.47 -20.61
N LEU A 431 9.89 9.89 -21.72
CA LEU A 431 9.55 8.48 -21.83
C LEU A 431 10.62 7.77 -22.67
N SER A 432 11.12 6.64 -22.21
CA SER A 432 12.12 5.85 -22.92
C SER A 432 11.56 4.49 -23.30
N THR A 433 12.05 3.90 -24.40
CA THR A 433 11.80 2.51 -24.77
C THR A 433 13.09 1.70 -24.98
N ASP A 434 14.26 2.34 -24.85
CA ASP A 434 15.54 1.72 -25.17
C ASP A 434 16.32 1.24 -23.95
N ASN A 435 16.15 1.91 -22.80
CA ASN A 435 16.91 1.67 -21.56
C ASN A 435 15.97 1.48 -20.37
N ILE A 436 14.87 0.79 -20.57
CA ILE A 436 13.78 0.63 -19.60
C ILE A 436 14.10 -0.48 -18.60
N ARG A 437 13.76 -0.25 -17.35
CA ARG A 437 13.57 -1.31 -16.36
C ARG A 437 12.10 -1.72 -16.33
N ILE A 438 11.85 -3.00 -16.65
CA ILE A 438 10.56 -3.63 -16.47
C ILE A 438 10.67 -4.42 -15.17
N VAL A 439 9.98 -4.04 -14.12
CA VAL A 439 9.98 -4.77 -12.86
C VAL A 439 8.71 -5.59 -12.77
N VAL A 440 8.87 -6.89 -12.65
CA VAL A 440 7.78 -7.85 -12.52
C VAL A 440 7.93 -8.58 -11.20
N THR A 441 6.91 -8.48 -10.35
CA THR A 441 6.84 -9.22 -9.08
C THR A 441 5.62 -10.13 -9.14
N GLY A 442 5.82 -11.44 -9.06
CA GLY A 442 4.74 -12.40 -9.27
C GLY A 442 5.17 -13.84 -9.01
N LYS A 443 4.26 -14.78 -9.24
CA LYS A 443 4.52 -16.21 -9.03
C LYS A 443 5.31 -16.78 -10.20
N GLY A 444 6.59 -16.97 -10.00
CA GLY A 444 7.52 -17.33 -11.04
C GLY A 444 7.21 -18.69 -11.69
N SER A 445 6.74 -19.68 -10.94
CA SER A 445 6.31 -20.97 -11.49
C SER A 445 5.16 -20.87 -12.51
N GLU A 446 4.40 -19.76 -12.52
CA GLU A 446 3.30 -19.51 -13.47
C GLU A 446 3.68 -18.55 -14.59
N VAL A 447 4.65 -17.64 -14.36
CA VAL A 447 4.89 -16.53 -15.28
C VAL A 447 6.21 -16.61 -16.04
N LEU A 448 7.25 -17.24 -15.48
CA LEU A 448 8.61 -17.13 -16.05
C LEU A 448 8.75 -17.75 -17.43
N GLU A 449 8.14 -18.89 -17.67
CA GLU A 449 8.24 -19.57 -18.98
C GLU A 449 7.86 -18.65 -20.16
N ASN A 450 6.80 -17.86 -20.00
CA ASN A 450 6.34 -16.92 -21.03
C ASN A 450 7.07 -15.58 -20.94
N LEU A 451 7.40 -15.13 -19.73
CA LEU A 451 8.07 -13.86 -19.49
C LEU A 451 9.47 -13.82 -20.13
N GLU A 452 10.23 -14.93 -20.07
CA GLU A 452 11.56 -15.06 -20.71
C GLU A 452 11.49 -15.09 -22.25
N LYS A 453 10.30 -15.33 -22.83
CA LYS A 453 10.06 -15.28 -24.29
C LYS A 453 9.64 -13.91 -24.79
N VAL A 454 9.54 -12.91 -23.92
CA VAL A 454 9.13 -11.56 -24.29
C VAL A 454 10.13 -10.97 -25.29
N GLU A 455 9.60 -10.53 -26.41
CA GLU A 455 10.33 -9.77 -27.42
C GLU A 455 9.72 -8.36 -27.55
N PHE A 456 10.59 -7.37 -27.76
CA PHE A 456 10.18 -6.00 -28.04
C PHE A 456 11.01 -5.44 -29.21
N LYS A 457 10.35 -4.86 -30.21
CA LYS A 457 11.01 -4.38 -31.45
C LYS A 457 11.88 -5.46 -32.14
N GLY A 458 11.43 -6.72 -32.12
CA GLY A 458 12.15 -7.86 -32.71
C GLY A 458 13.42 -8.26 -31.98
N LYS A 459 13.58 -7.86 -30.72
CA LYS A 459 14.69 -8.26 -29.85
C LYS A 459 14.16 -8.91 -28.58
N ALA A 460 14.77 -10.01 -28.16
CA ALA A 460 14.48 -10.63 -26.88
C ALA A 460 14.83 -9.66 -25.74
N VAL A 461 13.95 -9.58 -24.74
CA VAL A 461 14.15 -8.75 -23.56
C VAL A 461 14.73 -9.64 -22.45
N PRO A 462 16.01 -9.46 -22.04
CA PRO A 462 16.62 -10.33 -21.06
C PRO A 462 15.99 -10.18 -19.68
N THR A 463 15.82 -11.30 -18.97
CA THR A 463 15.29 -11.36 -17.62
C THR A 463 16.43 -11.51 -16.61
N LEU A 464 16.45 -10.64 -15.60
CA LEU A 464 17.35 -10.66 -14.45
C LEU A 464 16.55 -10.93 -13.19
N PHE A 465 17.12 -11.70 -12.27
CA PHE A 465 16.43 -12.14 -11.06
C PHE A 465 16.91 -11.39 -9.83
N TYR A 466 15.97 -11.06 -8.96
CA TYR A 466 16.20 -10.29 -7.73
C TYR A 466 15.40 -10.88 -6.58
N ASP A 467 15.94 -10.73 -5.37
CA ASP A 467 15.21 -11.00 -4.14
C ASP A 467 14.31 -9.82 -3.75
N VAL A 468 13.53 -9.97 -2.69
CA VAL A 468 12.61 -8.96 -2.15
C VAL A 468 13.31 -7.69 -1.63
N TYR A 469 14.63 -7.72 -1.53
CA TYR A 469 15.48 -6.59 -1.16
C TYR A 469 16.26 -6.01 -2.36
N ALA A 470 15.84 -6.30 -3.58
CA ALA A 470 16.51 -5.87 -4.82
C ALA A 470 17.99 -6.26 -4.89
N THR A 471 18.36 -7.40 -4.32
CA THR A 471 19.68 -8.00 -4.50
C THR A 471 19.60 -9.01 -5.64
N LYS A 472 20.58 -8.96 -6.56
CA LYS A 472 20.58 -9.86 -7.69
C LYS A 472 20.77 -11.30 -7.22
N THR A 473 19.94 -12.22 -7.76
CA THR A 473 19.97 -13.66 -7.45
C THR A 473 20.11 -14.48 -8.71
N GLU A 474 20.29 -15.79 -8.53
CA GLU A 474 20.16 -16.77 -9.61
C GLU A 474 18.68 -16.96 -10.00
N LYS A 475 18.44 -17.53 -11.19
CA LYS A 475 17.09 -17.91 -11.64
C LYS A 475 16.48 -18.90 -10.64
N PRO A 476 15.24 -18.67 -10.17
CA PRO A 476 14.54 -19.66 -9.40
C PRO A 476 14.38 -20.97 -10.16
N ASP A 477 14.70 -22.06 -9.51
CA ASP A 477 14.58 -23.40 -10.08
C ASP A 477 13.23 -24.01 -9.68
N TYR A 478 12.28 -24.00 -10.61
CA TYR A 478 10.97 -24.62 -10.43
C TYR A 478 10.90 -26.04 -11.02
N GLU A 479 11.91 -26.42 -11.83
CA GLU A 479 12.00 -27.74 -12.47
C GLU A 479 12.86 -28.70 -11.63
N ALA A 480 13.02 -28.45 -10.34
CA ALA A 480 13.55 -29.50 -9.48
C ALA A 480 12.54 -30.64 -9.53
N ASP A 481 12.71 -31.53 -10.52
CA ASP A 481 12.00 -32.79 -10.58
C ASP A 481 12.10 -33.45 -9.20
N ALA A 482 10.96 -33.92 -8.70
CA ALA A 482 11.01 -34.79 -7.55
C ALA A 482 12.01 -35.92 -7.88
N PRO A 483 12.90 -36.29 -6.96
CA PRO A 483 13.87 -37.34 -7.22
C PRO A 483 13.20 -38.56 -7.86
N GLU A 484 13.84 -39.12 -8.87
CA GLU A 484 13.27 -40.24 -9.62
C GLU A 484 12.92 -41.38 -8.65
N GLY A 485 11.67 -41.84 -8.69
CA GLY A 485 11.17 -42.92 -7.82
C GLY A 485 10.62 -42.48 -6.47
N ILE A 486 10.56 -41.15 -6.15
CA ILE A 486 9.86 -40.68 -4.93
C ILE A 486 8.36 -40.86 -5.09
N THR A 487 7.70 -41.39 -4.07
CA THR A 487 6.24 -41.59 -4.07
C THR A 487 5.55 -40.72 -3.01
N VAL A 488 4.26 -40.49 -3.17
CA VAL A 488 3.44 -39.76 -2.18
C VAL A 488 3.56 -40.44 -0.81
N GLU A 489 3.51 -41.76 -0.78
CA GLU A 489 3.63 -42.56 0.45
C GLU A 489 4.98 -42.30 1.14
N ALA A 490 6.09 -42.30 0.39
CA ALA A 490 7.42 -42.03 0.97
C ALA A 490 7.53 -40.62 1.57
N ILE A 491 6.90 -39.61 0.96
CA ILE A 491 6.89 -38.25 1.47
C ILE A 491 6.07 -38.16 2.77
N LEU A 492 4.87 -38.76 2.78
CA LEU A 492 4.00 -38.77 3.96
C LEU A 492 4.61 -39.58 5.10
N GLU A 493 5.23 -40.74 4.81
CA GLU A 493 5.94 -41.55 5.80
C GLU A 493 7.12 -40.80 6.40
N LYS A 494 7.86 -40.04 5.58
CA LYS A 494 8.97 -39.21 6.05
C LYS A 494 8.46 -38.12 6.99
N TYR A 495 7.34 -37.46 6.67
CA TYR A 495 6.71 -36.48 7.56
C TYR A 495 6.25 -37.12 8.87
N ILE A 496 5.52 -38.22 8.82
CA ILE A 496 5.03 -38.97 9.99
C ILE A 496 6.21 -39.35 10.90
N ALA A 497 7.30 -39.86 10.32
CA ALA A 497 8.52 -40.19 11.06
C ALA A 497 9.17 -38.94 11.69
N ALA A 498 9.22 -37.84 10.93
CA ALA A 498 9.84 -36.57 11.39
C ALA A 498 9.11 -35.96 12.59
N ILE A 499 7.78 -36.12 12.70
CA ILE A 499 6.98 -35.57 13.80
C ILE A 499 6.80 -36.51 15.00
N GLY A 500 7.27 -37.77 14.93
CA GLY A 500 7.23 -38.66 16.12
C GLY A 500 6.99 -40.13 15.83
N GLY A 501 6.59 -40.46 14.59
CA GLY A 501 6.33 -41.82 14.12
C GLY A 501 4.87 -42.28 14.31
N LYS A 502 4.44 -43.17 13.45
CA LYS A 502 3.05 -43.65 13.32
C LYS A 502 2.44 -44.13 14.63
N GLU A 503 3.17 -44.94 15.37
CA GLU A 503 2.69 -45.52 16.63
C GLU A 503 2.32 -44.45 17.68
N LYS A 504 3.14 -43.41 17.82
CA LYS A 504 2.87 -42.30 18.75
C LYS A 504 1.68 -41.47 18.30
N LEU A 505 1.56 -41.20 16.99
CA LEU A 505 0.47 -40.40 16.45
C LEU A 505 -0.88 -41.13 16.58
N GLU A 506 -0.92 -42.43 16.34
CA GLU A 506 -2.10 -43.28 16.56
C GLU A 506 -2.46 -43.38 18.05
N GLY A 507 -1.51 -43.19 18.97
CA GLY A 507 -1.73 -43.17 20.40
C GLY A 507 -2.37 -41.86 20.93
N VAL A 508 -2.51 -40.84 20.08
CA VAL A 508 -3.15 -39.57 20.46
C VAL A 508 -4.66 -39.68 20.35
N SER A 509 -5.33 -39.68 21.46
CA SER A 509 -6.81 -39.71 21.52
C SER A 509 -7.41 -38.29 21.50
N SER A 510 -6.67 -37.28 21.95
CA SER A 510 -7.08 -35.88 21.94
C SER A 510 -5.88 -34.96 22.04
N TYR A 511 -6.01 -33.73 21.55
CA TYR A 511 -5.09 -32.64 21.91
C TYR A 511 -5.80 -31.31 22.00
N ALA A 512 -5.27 -30.41 22.86
CA ALA A 512 -5.67 -29.04 23.02
C ALA A 512 -4.49 -28.12 22.70
N MET A 513 -4.75 -27.04 21.98
CA MET A 513 -3.78 -26.00 21.62
C MET A 513 -4.30 -24.63 22.00
N LEU A 514 -3.45 -23.80 22.60
CA LEU A 514 -3.68 -22.40 22.81
C LEU A 514 -2.59 -21.61 22.08
N ALA A 515 -3.00 -20.70 21.21
CA ALA A 515 -2.10 -19.82 20.49
C ALA A 515 -2.55 -18.36 20.62
N GLU A 516 -1.61 -17.43 20.54
CA GLU A 516 -1.86 -16.01 20.66
C GLU A 516 -1.29 -15.28 19.45
N ALA A 517 -2.01 -14.25 18.98
CA ALA A 517 -1.55 -13.29 17.98
C ALA A 517 -1.86 -11.87 18.47
N GLU A 518 -1.19 -10.90 17.89
CA GLU A 518 -1.49 -9.49 18.11
C GLU A 518 -1.85 -8.83 16.78
N MET A 519 -2.98 -8.11 16.74
CA MET A 519 -3.44 -7.37 15.58
C MET A 519 -3.82 -5.95 15.98
N GLN A 520 -3.08 -4.97 15.46
CA GLN A 520 -3.33 -3.53 15.73
C GLN A 520 -3.43 -3.19 17.23
N GLY A 521 -2.61 -3.84 18.07
CA GLY A 521 -2.62 -3.66 19.52
C GLY A 521 -3.73 -4.43 20.25
N MET A 522 -4.50 -5.26 19.55
CA MET A 522 -5.50 -6.14 20.14
C MET A 522 -4.97 -7.58 20.23
N LYS A 523 -5.10 -8.17 21.40
CA LYS A 523 -4.75 -9.57 21.63
C LYS A 523 -5.82 -10.48 21.07
N LEU A 524 -5.39 -11.41 20.19
CA LEU A 524 -6.16 -12.51 19.66
C LEU A 524 -5.73 -13.79 20.35
N GLU A 525 -6.67 -14.62 20.75
CA GLU A 525 -6.42 -15.96 21.26
C GLU A 525 -7.13 -16.98 20.36
N LEU A 526 -6.41 -18.03 19.96
CA LEU A 526 -6.93 -19.17 19.23
C LEU A 526 -6.86 -20.39 20.16
N GLU A 527 -8.00 -20.87 20.57
CA GLU A 527 -8.14 -22.14 21.31
C GLU A 527 -8.66 -23.21 20.35
N MET A 528 -7.96 -24.36 20.30
CA MET A 528 -8.35 -25.50 19.46
C MET A 528 -8.33 -26.77 20.28
N LYS A 529 -9.38 -27.57 20.18
CA LYS A 529 -9.49 -28.90 20.80
C LYS A 529 -9.97 -29.92 19.79
N LYS A 530 -9.31 -31.07 19.76
CA LYS A 530 -9.61 -32.16 18.82
C LYS A 530 -9.58 -33.51 19.53
N THR A 531 -10.41 -34.43 19.05
CA THR A 531 -10.36 -35.85 19.46
C THR A 531 -10.37 -36.77 18.24
N THR A 532 -10.06 -38.06 18.46
CA THR A 532 -10.18 -39.11 17.42
C THR A 532 -11.63 -39.57 17.21
N LYS A 533 -12.60 -38.95 17.89
CA LYS A 533 -14.05 -39.30 17.81
C LYS A 533 -14.82 -38.29 16.95
N ASP A 534 -14.18 -37.68 15.95
CA ASP A 534 -14.78 -36.63 15.12
C ASP A 534 -15.33 -35.45 15.95
N GLN A 535 -14.62 -35.09 17.02
CA GLN A 535 -14.96 -33.94 17.83
C GLN A 535 -13.91 -32.84 17.64
N PHE A 536 -14.39 -31.65 17.38
CA PHE A 536 -13.55 -30.47 17.10
C PHE A 536 -14.17 -29.22 17.73
N MET A 537 -13.36 -28.43 18.36
CA MET A 537 -13.70 -27.08 18.80
C MET A 537 -12.60 -26.13 18.44
N GLN A 538 -12.96 -25.01 17.84
CA GLN A 538 -12.08 -23.85 17.61
C GLN A 538 -12.80 -22.60 18.11
N ASP A 539 -12.12 -21.79 18.92
CA ASP A 539 -12.63 -20.53 19.44
C ASP A 539 -11.58 -19.42 19.21
N VAL A 540 -11.96 -18.41 18.44
CA VAL A 540 -11.14 -17.22 18.22
C VAL A 540 -11.69 -16.12 19.13
N LYS A 541 -10.87 -15.68 20.08
CA LYS A 541 -11.22 -14.64 21.06
C LYS A 541 -10.45 -13.36 20.81
N VAL A 542 -11.11 -12.22 20.97
CA VAL A 542 -10.50 -10.89 20.94
C VAL A 542 -10.68 -10.26 22.32
N MET A 543 -9.57 -9.90 22.97
CA MET A 543 -9.60 -9.35 24.32
C MET A 543 -10.41 -10.22 25.32
N GLY A 544 -10.31 -11.55 25.17
CA GLY A 544 -11.00 -12.53 26.02
C GLY A 544 -12.47 -12.81 25.65
N ASN A 545 -13.04 -12.14 24.65
CA ASN A 545 -14.41 -12.37 24.19
C ASN A 545 -14.42 -13.23 22.93
N SER A 546 -15.21 -14.31 22.90
CA SER A 546 -15.35 -15.15 21.71
C SER A 546 -15.99 -14.35 20.56
N MET A 547 -15.28 -14.24 19.46
CA MET A 547 -15.73 -13.60 18.22
C MET A 547 -16.25 -14.61 17.22
N GLN A 548 -15.61 -15.77 17.18
CA GLN A 548 -16.01 -16.87 16.31
C GLN A 548 -15.70 -18.19 17.02
N LYS A 549 -16.72 -19.00 17.23
CA LYS A 549 -16.58 -20.35 17.77
C LYS A 549 -17.19 -21.36 16.82
N GLN A 550 -16.44 -22.42 16.52
CA GLN A 550 -16.91 -23.55 15.71
C GLN A 550 -16.81 -24.81 16.54
N VAL A 551 -17.88 -25.60 16.56
CA VAL A 551 -17.97 -26.87 17.30
C VAL A 551 -18.50 -27.94 16.39
N LEU A 552 -17.88 -29.13 16.45
CA LEU A 552 -18.34 -30.37 15.83
C LEU A 552 -18.36 -31.45 16.88
N ASP A 553 -19.44 -32.22 16.93
CA ASP A 553 -19.60 -33.44 17.74
C ASP A 553 -20.22 -34.55 16.87
N GLY A 554 -19.37 -35.40 16.34
CA GLY A 554 -19.78 -36.47 15.41
C GLY A 554 -20.42 -35.90 14.14
N ASP A 555 -21.70 -36.19 13.92
CA ASP A 555 -22.43 -35.76 12.72
C ASP A 555 -23.18 -34.44 12.88
N LYS A 556 -22.96 -33.73 13.98
CA LYS A 556 -23.59 -32.43 14.26
C LYS A 556 -22.58 -31.40 14.64
N GLY A 557 -22.85 -30.17 14.26
CA GLY A 557 -22.00 -29.06 14.65
C GLY A 557 -22.69 -27.71 14.45
N TYR A 558 -22.06 -26.69 15.00
CA TYR A 558 -22.52 -25.32 14.85
C TYR A 558 -21.35 -24.33 14.81
N MET A 559 -21.64 -23.18 14.29
CA MET A 559 -20.76 -22.02 14.33
C MET A 559 -21.47 -20.84 15.02
N VAL A 560 -20.78 -20.14 15.87
CA VAL A 560 -21.21 -18.86 16.43
C VAL A 560 -20.29 -17.79 15.89
N ALA A 561 -20.82 -16.77 15.24
CA ALA A 561 -20.08 -15.60 14.79
C ALA A 561 -20.87 -14.34 15.17
N GLN A 562 -20.21 -13.37 15.78
CA GLN A 562 -20.82 -12.11 16.24
C GLN A 562 -22.09 -12.34 17.09
N GLY A 563 -22.08 -13.38 17.94
CA GLY A 563 -23.20 -13.76 18.81
C GLY A 563 -24.37 -14.46 18.10
N GLN A 564 -24.29 -14.73 16.81
CA GLN A 564 -25.29 -15.49 16.07
C GLN A 564 -24.85 -16.95 15.90
N ARG A 565 -25.69 -17.90 16.32
CA ARG A 565 -25.49 -19.34 16.12
C ARG A 565 -26.12 -19.80 14.82
N LYS A 566 -25.35 -20.54 14.04
CA LYS A 566 -25.79 -21.25 12.82
C LYS A 566 -25.40 -22.72 12.96
N ASP A 567 -26.36 -23.63 12.81
CA ASP A 567 -26.04 -25.05 12.72
C ASP A 567 -25.39 -25.36 11.35
N LEU A 568 -24.43 -26.28 11.36
CA LEU A 568 -23.69 -26.69 10.16
C LEU A 568 -24.56 -27.61 9.28
N SER A 569 -24.47 -27.40 7.97
CA SER A 569 -25.05 -28.31 6.99
C SER A 569 -24.29 -29.65 6.95
N PRO A 570 -24.89 -30.74 6.43
CA PRO A 570 -24.19 -32.02 6.29
C PRO A 570 -22.89 -31.94 5.48
N GLU A 571 -22.84 -31.04 4.47
CA GLU A 571 -21.67 -30.80 3.64
C GLU A 571 -20.57 -30.09 4.44
N GLU A 572 -20.94 -29.06 5.25
CA GLU A 572 -20.02 -28.36 6.14
C GLU A 572 -19.46 -29.32 7.22
N VAL A 573 -20.31 -30.22 7.78
CA VAL A 573 -19.88 -31.24 8.74
C VAL A 573 -18.85 -32.18 8.12
N THR A 574 -19.11 -32.67 6.91
CA THR A 574 -18.18 -33.61 6.23
C THR A 574 -16.84 -32.93 5.99
N ARG A 575 -16.83 -31.70 5.49
CA ARG A 575 -15.61 -30.91 5.27
C ARG A 575 -14.84 -30.69 6.57
N ILE A 576 -15.51 -30.28 7.63
CA ILE A 576 -14.86 -30.02 8.92
C ILE A 576 -14.27 -31.29 9.51
N LYS A 577 -14.92 -32.46 9.37
CA LYS A 577 -14.35 -33.74 9.80
C LYS A 577 -13.03 -34.06 9.13
N GLU A 578 -12.95 -33.88 7.82
CA GLU A 578 -11.72 -34.10 7.04
C GLU A 578 -10.60 -33.13 7.45
N GLU A 579 -10.95 -31.86 7.67
CA GLU A 579 -9.99 -30.78 8.04
C GLU A 579 -9.56 -30.86 9.52
N SER A 580 -10.41 -31.39 10.40
CA SER A 580 -10.20 -31.40 11.84
C SER A 580 -9.49 -32.64 12.38
N ALA A 581 -9.18 -33.63 11.54
CA ALA A 581 -8.38 -34.77 11.98
C ALA A 581 -7.09 -34.32 12.67
N ALA A 582 -6.69 -34.97 13.75
CA ALA A 582 -5.51 -34.59 14.53
C ALA A 582 -4.23 -34.68 13.68
N PHE A 583 -4.11 -35.77 12.92
CA PHE A 583 -3.01 -35.99 11.98
C PHE A 583 -3.60 -36.52 10.66
N PRO A 584 -4.07 -35.61 9.78
CA PRO A 584 -4.75 -36.02 8.55
C PRO A 584 -3.87 -36.87 7.62
N GLU A 585 -2.54 -36.72 7.71
CA GLU A 585 -1.59 -37.47 6.91
C GLU A 585 -1.63 -38.98 7.14
N LEU A 586 -2.07 -39.42 8.30
CA LEU A 586 -2.34 -40.86 8.56
C LEU A 586 -3.44 -41.40 7.65
N ASN A 587 -4.45 -40.59 7.37
CA ASN A 587 -5.56 -40.91 6.47
C ASN A 587 -5.12 -40.77 4.99
N TYR A 588 -4.25 -39.82 4.68
CA TYR A 588 -3.73 -39.59 3.33
C TYR A 588 -2.97 -40.80 2.78
N LEU A 589 -2.30 -41.59 3.62
CA LEU A 589 -1.63 -42.82 3.20
C LEU A 589 -2.57 -43.86 2.55
N SER A 590 -3.86 -43.83 2.86
CA SER A 590 -4.87 -44.76 2.34
C SER A 590 -5.80 -44.12 1.30
N ALA A 591 -5.72 -42.82 1.06
CA ALA A 591 -6.72 -42.11 0.28
C ALA A 591 -6.64 -42.34 -1.24
N GLY A 592 -5.47 -42.70 -1.78
CA GLY A 592 -5.25 -43.08 -3.20
C GLY A 592 -5.50 -42.03 -4.27
N ASN A 593 -5.92 -40.81 -3.88
CA ASN A 593 -6.25 -39.69 -4.77
C ASN A 593 -5.26 -38.50 -4.65
N ILE A 594 -4.23 -38.61 -3.82
CA ILE A 594 -3.24 -37.60 -3.61
C ILE A 594 -2.15 -37.72 -4.68
N THR A 595 -1.74 -36.62 -5.27
CA THR A 595 -0.72 -36.60 -6.33
C THR A 595 0.44 -35.68 -5.97
N LEU A 596 1.64 -36.10 -6.35
CA LEU A 596 2.84 -35.26 -6.29
C LEU A 596 2.83 -34.35 -7.52
N GLU A 597 2.75 -33.03 -7.33
CA GLU A 597 2.76 -32.04 -8.40
C GLU A 597 4.18 -31.54 -8.74
N GLY A 598 5.19 -31.82 -7.88
CA GLY A 598 6.56 -31.39 -8.09
C GLY A 598 7.24 -30.90 -6.82
N VAL A 599 8.28 -30.11 -7.01
CA VAL A 599 9.02 -29.47 -5.92
C VAL A 599 8.92 -27.94 -6.09
N GLU A 600 8.49 -27.26 -5.05
CA GLU A 600 8.39 -25.79 -5.03
C GLU A 600 9.17 -25.23 -3.82
N PRO A 601 9.77 -24.04 -3.92
CA PRO A 601 10.38 -23.37 -2.79
C PRO A 601 9.31 -22.81 -1.84
N VAL A 602 9.41 -23.08 -0.54
CA VAL A 602 8.61 -22.51 0.52
C VAL A 602 9.52 -21.86 1.54
N SER A 603 9.43 -20.56 1.72
CA SER A 603 10.26 -19.79 2.66
C SER A 603 11.77 -20.13 2.53
N GLY A 604 12.27 -20.25 1.28
CA GLY A 604 13.67 -20.53 0.94
C GLY A 604 14.10 -21.99 1.06
N LYS A 605 13.18 -22.92 1.35
CA LYS A 605 13.43 -24.36 1.43
C LYS A 605 12.75 -25.09 0.27
N LYS A 606 13.39 -26.09 -0.31
CA LYS A 606 12.77 -26.97 -1.30
C LYS A 606 11.74 -27.88 -0.64
N ALA A 607 10.51 -27.88 -1.14
CA ALA A 607 9.42 -28.66 -0.59
C ALA A 607 8.71 -29.50 -1.67
N TYR A 608 8.36 -30.74 -1.35
CA TYR A 608 7.44 -31.52 -2.16
C TYR A 608 6.04 -30.93 -2.08
N LYS A 609 5.42 -30.65 -3.21
CA LYS A 609 4.04 -30.19 -3.31
C LYS A 609 3.12 -31.38 -3.56
N LEU A 610 2.29 -31.71 -2.57
CA LEU A 610 1.25 -32.70 -2.71
C LEU A 610 -0.10 -32.02 -2.92
N LYS A 611 -0.79 -32.35 -3.99
CA LYS A 611 -2.18 -31.99 -4.23
C LYS A 611 -3.08 -32.96 -3.44
N ILE A 612 -3.71 -32.45 -2.40
CA ILE A 612 -4.60 -33.20 -1.51
C ILE A 612 -6.00 -33.26 -2.10
N THR A 613 -6.51 -32.13 -2.57
CA THR A 613 -7.78 -31.99 -3.30
C THR A 613 -7.61 -30.96 -4.42
N ASP A 614 -8.63 -30.75 -5.25
CA ASP A 614 -8.59 -29.66 -6.26
C ASP A 614 -8.47 -28.25 -5.68
N LYS A 615 -8.73 -28.12 -4.37
CA LYS A 615 -8.68 -26.85 -3.65
C LYS A 615 -7.60 -26.79 -2.58
N LYS A 616 -6.90 -27.89 -2.28
CA LYS A 616 -5.93 -27.97 -1.19
C LYS A 616 -4.62 -28.59 -1.65
N SER A 617 -3.50 -27.90 -1.39
CA SER A 617 -2.15 -28.42 -1.55
C SER A 617 -1.37 -28.32 -0.23
N SER A 618 -0.50 -29.30 0.04
CA SER A 618 0.38 -29.32 1.21
C SER A 618 1.84 -29.46 0.78
N PHE A 619 2.73 -28.79 1.49
CA PHE A 619 4.15 -28.67 1.15
C PHE A 619 5.01 -29.27 2.26
N TYR A 620 5.89 -30.21 1.90
CA TYR A 620 6.73 -30.95 2.84
C TYR A 620 8.22 -30.73 2.51
N ASP A 621 8.97 -30.26 3.49
CA ASP A 621 10.42 -29.98 3.38
C ASP A 621 11.18 -31.23 2.90
N MET A 622 11.93 -31.09 1.83
CA MET A 622 12.68 -32.19 1.24
C MET A 622 13.79 -32.71 2.15
N GLU A 623 14.39 -31.87 2.98
CA GLU A 623 15.47 -32.24 3.88
C GLU A 623 14.94 -32.86 5.19
N THR A 624 14.10 -32.11 5.90
CA THR A 624 13.61 -32.47 7.24
C THR A 624 12.38 -33.35 7.24
N GLY A 625 11.62 -33.39 6.14
CA GLY A 625 10.31 -34.03 6.04
C GLY A 625 9.16 -33.29 6.73
N LEU A 626 9.44 -32.17 7.39
CA LEU A 626 8.39 -31.40 8.11
C LEU A 626 7.47 -30.69 7.13
N LYS A 627 6.19 -30.54 7.50
CA LYS A 627 5.23 -29.74 6.74
C LYS A 627 5.59 -28.27 6.90
N LEU A 628 5.72 -27.55 5.78
CA LEU A 628 6.07 -26.13 5.77
C LEU A 628 4.84 -25.26 5.53
N GLN A 629 3.89 -25.72 4.69
CA GLN A 629 2.79 -24.89 4.25
C GLN A 629 1.58 -25.72 3.84
N GLU A 630 0.40 -25.16 4.00
CA GLU A 630 -0.84 -25.58 3.33
C GLU A 630 -1.43 -24.38 2.58
N VAL A 631 -1.96 -24.64 1.39
CA VAL A 631 -2.64 -23.65 0.56
C VAL A 631 -4.04 -24.17 0.25
N ASN A 632 -5.07 -23.40 0.63
CA ASN A 632 -6.46 -23.63 0.29
C ASN A 632 -6.95 -22.55 -0.67
N THR A 633 -7.61 -22.94 -1.76
CA THR A 633 -8.21 -22.01 -2.72
C THR A 633 -9.73 -22.06 -2.55
N GLU A 634 -10.35 -20.91 -2.26
CA GLU A 634 -11.79 -20.75 -2.13
C GLU A 634 -12.29 -19.74 -3.16
N GLU A 635 -13.51 -19.93 -3.66
CA GLU A 635 -14.18 -18.96 -4.51
C GLU A 635 -15.14 -18.13 -3.65
N VAL A 636 -14.83 -16.84 -3.47
CA VAL A 636 -15.65 -15.89 -2.73
C VAL A 636 -16.12 -14.80 -3.69
N GLN A 637 -17.45 -14.72 -3.87
CA GLN A 637 -18.09 -13.73 -4.77
C GLN A 637 -17.56 -13.75 -6.23
N GLY A 638 -17.21 -14.95 -6.75
CA GLY A 638 -16.66 -15.12 -8.09
C GLY A 638 -15.16 -14.77 -8.24
N GLN A 639 -14.48 -14.53 -7.13
CA GLN A 639 -13.02 -14.36 -7.08
C GLN A 639 -12.38 -15.54 -6.35
N GLN A 640 -11.29 -16.07 -6.90
CA GLN A 640 -10.49 -17.07 -6.21
C GLN A 640 -9.67 -16.38 -5.12
N MET A 641 -9.86 -16.79 -3.87
CA MET A 641 -9.07 -16.40 -2.72
C MET A 641 -8.18 -17.57 -2.30
N MET A 642 -6.90 -17.30 -2.12
CA MET A 642 -5.95 -18.25 -1.54
C MET A 642 -5.77 -17.97 -0.06
N ASN A 643 -5.97 -18.99 0.75
CA ASN A 643 -5.68 -18.99 2.17
C ASN A 643 -4.43 -19.85 2.37
N THR A 644 -3.36 -19.24 2.88
CA THR A 644 -2.09 -19.93 3.13
C THR A 644 -1.87 -20.04 4.63
N LEU A 645 -1.49 -21.24 5.08
CA LEU A 645 -1.08 -21.51 6.46
C LEU A 645 0.34 -22.05 6.45
N GLU A 646 1.30 -21.30 7.00
CA GLU A 646 2.69 -21.72 7.14
C GLU A 646 2.98 -22.23 8.54
N TYR A 647 3.82 -23.26 8.64
CA TYR A 647 4.20 -23.97 9.85
C TYR A 647 5.70 -23.82 10.12
N SER A 648 6.06 -23.34 11.29
CA SER A 648 7.47 -23.17 11.69
C SER A 648 7.67 -23.35 13.19
N ASP A 649 8.92 -23.26 13.66
CA ASP A 649 9.30 -23.41 15.07
C ASP A 649 8.78 -24.71 15.70
N TYR A 650 9.08 -25.85 15.05
CA TYR A 650 8.65 -27.17 15.53
C TYR A 650 9.31 -27.52 16.86
N LYS A 651 8.50 -27.81 17.89
CA LYS A 651 8.94 -28.25 19.23
C LYS A 651 8.28 -29.56 19.62
N GLU A 652 8.97 -30.33 20.45
CA GLU A 652 8.49 -31.63 20.92
C GLU A 652 7.61 -31.48 22.16
N VAL A 653 6.40 -32.07 22.10
CA VAL A 653 5.49 -32.21 23.22
C VAL A 653 5.03 -33.66 23.28
N SER A 654 5.28 -34.34 24.41
CA SER A 654 4.94 -35.77 24.60
C SER A 654 5.52 -36.69 23.52
N GLY A 655 6.71 -36.37 23.00
CA GLY A 655 7.38 -37.15 21.97
C GLY A 655 6.86 -36.94 20.54
N ILE A 656 6.02 -35.94 20.33
CA ILE A 656 5.49 -35.53 19.02
C ILE A 656 5.89 -34.09 18.75
N LYS A 657 6.35 -33.77 17.53
CA LYS A 657 6.69 -32.43 17.12
C LYS A 657 5.48 -31.68 16.57
N PHE A 658 5.18 -30.54 17.15
CA PHE A 658 4.14 -29.60 16.71
C PHE A 658 4.78 -28.28 16.29
N PRO A 659 4.19 -27.55 15.33
CA PRO A 659 4.61 -26.19 15.00
C PRO A 659 4.19 -25.24 16.12
N PHE A 660 5.12 -24.40 16.59
CA PHE A 660 4.85 -23.39 17.61
C PHE A 660 4.66 -21.99 17.03
N LYS A 661 4.81 -21.86 15.72
CA LYS A 661 4.50 -20.64 14.98
C LYS A 661 3.65 -21.00 13.77
N LEU A 662 2.47 -20.37 13.69
CA LEU A 662 1.50 -20.53 12.60
C LEU A 662 1.30 -19.17 11.95
N SER A 663 1.62 -19.03 10.67
CA SER A 663 1.37 -17.80 9.92
C SER A 663 0.26 -18.03 8.92
N GLN A 664 -0.88 -17.38 9.12
CA GLN A 664 -2.06 -17.51 8.27
C GLN A 664 -2.24 -16.25 7.43
N THR A 665 -2.28 -16.41 6.11
CA THR A 665 -2.57 -15.31 5.17
C THR A 665 -3.95 -15.53 4.56
N MET A 666 -4.83 -14.55 4.67
CA MET A 666 -6.19 -14.53 4.10
C MET A 666 -6.38 -13.23 3.31
N GLY A 667 -6.26 -13.30 1.98
CA GLY A 667 -6.26 -12.09 1.14
C GLY A 667 -5.16 -11.12 1.58
N PRO A 668 -5.48 -9.85 1.88
CA PRO A 668 -4.48 -8.86 2.31
C PRO A 668 -4.11 -8.95 3.81
N GLN A 669 -4.75 -9.85 4.57
CA GLN A 669 -4.52 -9.98 6.01
C GLN A 669 -3.57 -11.14 6.31
N ASN A 670 -2.60 -10.89 7.19
CA ASN A 670 -1.69 -11.90 7.70
C ASN A 670 -1.75 -11.94 9.23
N PHE A 671 -1.90 -13.15 9.79
CA PHE A 671 -1.99 -13.40 11.22
C PHE A 671 -0.86 -14.35 11.62
N GLU A 672 -0.03 -13.93 12.56
CA GLU A 672 1.02 -14.77 13.11
C GLU A 672 0.60 -15.21 14.52
N PHE A 673 0.26 -16.48 14.65
CA PHE A 673 -0.10 -17.10 15.93
C PHE A 673 1.12 -17.79 16.54
N ILE A 674 1.47 -17.41 17.76
CA ILE A 674 2.49 -18.07 18.56
C ILE A 674 1.81 -19.04 19.52
N VAL A 675 2.07 -20.32 19.36
CA VAL A 675 1.53 -21.36 20.24
C VAL A 675 2.15 -21.23 21.62
N LYS A 676 1.30 -21.11 22.63
CA LYS A 676 1.70 -20.97 24.05
C LYS A 676 1.70 -22.32 24.76
N GLU A 677 0.73 -23.15 24.45
CA GLU A 677 0.56 -24.43 25.11
C GLU A 677 -0.04 -25.47 24.14
N ILE A 678 0.47 -26.70 24.23
CA ILE A 678 -0.15 -27.90 23.64
C ILE A 678 -0.22 -28.97 24.70
N LYS A 679 -1.40 -29.60 24.85
CA LYS A 679 -1.66 -30.75 25.74
C LYS A 679 -2.08 -31.95 24.89
N VAL A 680 -1.37 -33.05 25.05
CA VAL A 680 -1.66 -34.31 24.32
C VAL A 680 -2.32 -35.28 25.28
N ASN A 681 -3.47 -35.81 24.90
CA ASN A 681 -4.33 -36.71 25.73
C ASN A 681 -4.83 -36.09 27.03
N GLU A 682 -4.77 -34.77 27.15
CA GLU A 682 -5.19 -33.97 28.30
C GLU A 682 -5.88 -32.66 27.83
N GLY A 683 -6.60 -31.99 28.75
CA GLY A 683 -7.19 -30.68 28.51
C GLY A 683 -8.39 -30.62 27.60
N VAL A 684 -8.99 -31.80 27.28
CA VAL A 684 -10.19 -31.93 26.45
C VAL A 684 -11.28 -32.70 27.23
N SER A 685 -12.49 -32.18 27.28
CA SER A 685 -13.64 -32.74 27.97
C SER A 685 -14.88 -32.78 27.04
N ALA A 686 -15.86 -33.60 27.34
CA ALA A 686 -17.09 -33.69 26.56
C ALA A 686 -17.84 -32.34 26.48
N SER A 687 -17.77 -31.51 27.52
CA SER A 687 -18.41 -30.20 27.58
C SER A 687 -17.78 -29.15 26.63
N ASP A 688 -16.61 -29.44 26.07
CA ASP A 688 -15.98 -28.53 25.08
C ASP A 688 -16.72 -28.57 23.72
N PHE A 689 -17.51 -29.64 23.49
CA PHE A 689 -18.20 -29.90 22.23
C PHE A 689 -19.74 -29.75 22.32
N GLU A 690 -20.28 -29.27 23.45
CA GLU A 690 -21.70 -29.04 23.68
C GLU A 690 -22.20 -27.69 23.11
#